data_adcced8baf1c497efe0c9d1fa0ad3aa7
#
_entry.id   adcced8baf1c497efe0c9d1fa0ad3aa7
#
_cell.length_a   1.000
_cell.length_b   1.000
_cell.length_c   1.000
_cell.angle_alpha   90.00
_cell.angle_beta   90.00
_cell.angle_gamma   90.00
#
_symmetry.space_group_name_H-M   'P 1'
#
loop_
_entity.id
_entity.type
_entity.pdbx_description
1 polymer ?
#
loop_
_entity_poly.entity_id
_entity_poly.type
_entity_poly.pdbx_seq_one_letter_code
_entity_poly.pdbx_strand_id
1 'polypeptide(L)'
;MQLTDHQRSLLAQLADLAIPRDGYPSAADTGAVAFIEGVLEQDRPDWRSRVDRALNAVATARPPVLGAAPAGDRLERMLADPDIAWLVRLLAQGYYSSPVSWPMVGWRPDAGGAWEATETELAVTPRAALADRYDCVVIGSGAGGGTAAQVIAESGRSVLVVETGSYPSTAGLASDHLRNPRSVAGLPAPTDPDPMGRPRVSVVDGTARVVLPPDGGWGNNAFTVGGGTRVYGAQAWRFVPLDFGMAGAYGVPEGSGLADWPITYAELEPYYSLAEQRFGVSGGGVDPWHDARSVALPMPPLPRTEPARLLAAAADRLGWGTLDVPLLINSVEYQGRPGCARCGQCVGFACPVEAKSGMHNTALPAALATGLCTLVAETTASRLVTGGGGRVTGVELVAIDNGRVWRRTVDCAEVVVAAGATETPRLLLNSGIGNEHDQVGRYLQAHVYAGAIGLFDDEVSDLIGPGVSIATCDFRHGNDGIIGGGMLADEFVPTPAATYDYLTAAGLIPRTGLDSKQAMRHESRRMMRVVGPIQEVTSPDSRVRLDPSVTDRFGLPVARISGSIHPEDLRTQAFMSAKARDWLLEAGATRTAVSALTTRNQASVGQHQAGSCRMGTDPAHSVTDPDGRVWGHENVYVADASLHVTNGGVNPVLTVLANALRIADHLTKA
;
A
#
# COMPACT_ATOMS: atom_id res chain seq x y z
N MET A 1 10.15 -29.67 -2.02
CA MET A 1 10.73 -30.47 -3.15
C MET A 1 12.09 -29.90 -3.49
N GLN A 2 13.18 -30.59 -3.11
CA GLN A 2 14.55 -30.10 -3.23
C GLN A 2 15.04 -30.08 -4.70
N LEU A 3 15.99 -29.20 -5.02
CA LEU A 3 16.69 -29.20 -6.30
C LEU A 3 17.63 -30.41 -6.39
N THR A 4 17.84 -30.95 -7.58
CA THR A 4 18.88 -31.97 -7.82
C THR A 4 20.27 -31.35 -7.70
N ASP A 5 21.33 -32.14 -7.46
CA ASP A 5 22.71 -31.64 -7.38
C ASP A 5 23.14 -30.95 -8.68
N HIS A 6 22.68 -31.45 -9.82
CA HIS A 6 22.90 -30.80 -11.11
C HIS A 6 22.22 -29.41 -11.19
N GLN A 7 20.97 -29.30 -10.76
CA GLN A 7 20.24 -28.03 -10.72
C GLN A 7 20.88 -27.04 -9.74
N ARG A 8 21.33 -27.48 -8.55
CA ARG A 8 22.09 -26.66 -7.61
C ARG A 8 23.36 -26.09 -8.24
N SER A 9 24.12 -26.96 -8.96
CA SER A 9 25.34 -26.53 -9.66
C SER A 9 25.06 -25.50 -10.76
N LEU A 10 23.99 -25.68 -11.54
CA LEU A 10 23.58 -24.71 -12.57
C LEU A 10 23.16 -23.38 -11.96
N LEU A 11 22.38 -23.43 -10.87
CA LEU A 11 21.91 -22.25 -10.17
C LEU A 11 23.06 -21.45 -9.55
N ALA A 12 24.02 -22.13 -8.90
CA ALA A 12 25.21 -21.49 -8.36
C ALA A 12 26.05 -20.78 -9.45
N GLN A 13 26.22 -21.43 -10.60
CA GLN A 13 26.93 -20.83 -11.74
C GLN A 13 26.19 -19.64 -12.33
N LEU A 14 24.85 -19.70 -12.43
CA LEU A 14 24.05 -18.57 -12.88
C LEU A 14 24.13 -17.41 -11.89
N ALA A 15 24.11 -17.69 -10.59
CA ALA A 15 24.26 -16.69 -9.52
C ALA A 15 25.61 -15.98 -9.58
N ASP A 16 26.70 -16.70 -9.79
CA ASP A 16 28.06 -16.14 -9.95
C ASP A 16 28.21 -15.32 -11.23
N LEU A 17 27.53 -15.70 -12.33
CA LEU A 17 27.48 -14.89 -13.55
C LEU A 17 26.68 -13.61 -13.35
N ALA A 18 25.55 -13.70 -12.64
CA ALA A 18 24.66 -12.57 -12.38
C ALA A 18 25.30 -11.51 -11.48
N ILE A 19 25.92 -11.95 -10.38
CA ILE A 19 26.61 -11.09 -9.39
C ILE A 19 27.91 -11.75 -9.00
N PRO A 20 29.02 -11.48 -9.74
CA PRO A 20 30.30 -12.13 -9.53
C PRO A 20 31.04 -11.60 -8.30
N ARG A 21 32.07 -12.34 -7.87
CA ARG A 21 32.99 -11.90 -6.81
C ARG A 21 33.94 -10.79 -7.31
N ASP A 22 34.15 -9.76 -6.50
CA ASP A 22 35.01 -8.60 -6.82
C ASP A 22 35.66 -7.93 -5.60
N GLY A 23 36.05 -8.67 -4.62
CA GLY A 23 36.44 -8.16 -3.27
C GLY A 23 35.30 -8.21 -2.27
N TYR A 24 34.05 -8.33 -2.75
CA TYR A 24 32.86 -8.68 -2.00
C TYR A 24 32.34 -10.04 -2.49
N PRO A 25 31.60 -10.80 -1.63
CA PRO A 25 31.06 -12.11 -1.99
C PRO A 25 30.23 -12.06 -3.28
N SER A 26 30.23 -13.17 -4.04
CA SER A 26 29.29 -13.38 -5.14
C SER A 26 27.87 -13.71 -4.63
N ALA A 27 26.89 -13.77 -5.53
CA ALA A 27 25.55 -14.23 -5.13
C ALA A 27 25.56 -15.72 -4.70
N ALA A 28 26.39 -16.57 -5.28
CA ALA A 28 26.53 -17.96 -4.83
C ALA A 28 27.13 -18.02 -3.41
N ASP A 29 28.14 -17.21 -3.09
CA ASP A 29 28.74 -17.13 -1.76
C ASP A 29 27.77 -16.70 -0.66
N THR A 30 26.75 -15.91 -1.00
CA THR A 30 25.73 -15.42 -0.05
C THR A 30 24.57 -16.41 0.14
N GLY A 31 24.67 -17.63 -0.40
CA GLY A 31 23.67 -18.66 -0.20
C GLY A 31 22.51 -18.61 -1.20
N ALA A 32 22.73 -18.12 -2.42
CA ALA A 32 21.69 -18.02 -3.46
C ALA A 32 20.94 -19.34 -3.72
N VAL A 33 21.63 -20.50 -3.65
CA VAL A 33 20.99 -21.81 -3.82
C VAL A 33 20.01 -22.09 -2.69
N ALA A 34 20.45 -21.91 -1.43
CA ALA A 34 19.60 -22.12 -0.25
C ALA A 34 18.41 -21.13 -0.23
N PHE A 35 18.63 -19.90 -0.68
CA PHE A 35 17.57 -18.91 -0.84
C PHE A 35 16.48 -19.39 -1.81
N ILE A 36 16.84 -19.85 -3.01
CA ILE A 36 15.85 -20.35 -3.98
C ILE A 36 15.17 -21.63 -3.50
N GLU A 37 15.90 -22.54 -2.83
CA GLU A 37 15.29 -23.74 -2.23
C GLU A 37 14.28 -23.36 -1.14
N GLY A 38 14.60 -22.40 -0.28
CA GLY A 38 13.68 -21.86 0.73
C GLY A 38 12.42 -21.21 0.10
N VAL A 39 12.60 -20.44 -0.98
CA VAL A 39 11.47 -19.85 -1.73
C VAL A 39 10.56 -20.95 -2.28
N LEU A 40 11.12 -22.00 -2.89
CA LEU A 40 10.33 -23.09 -3.47
C LEU A 40 9.66 -23.99 -2.40
N GLU A 41 10.23 -24.08 -1.22
CA GLU A 41 9.70 -24.93 -0.15
C GLU A 41 8.61 -24.20 0.67
N GLN A 42 8.81 -22.93 0.97
CA GLN A 42 8.01 -22.20 1.94
C GLN A 42 7.09 -21.13 1.31
N ASP A 43 7.62 -20.36 0.36
CA ASP A 43 6.93 -19.17 -0.14
C ASP A 43 6.13 -19.44 -1.42
N ARG A 44 6.77 -20.04 -2.42
CA ARG A 44 6.24 -20.17 -3.79
C ARG A 44 6.51 -21.57 -4.37
N PRO A 45 5.91 -22.61 -3.81
CA PRO A 45 6.02 -23.97 -4.38
C PRO A 45 5.49 -24.04 -5.82
N ASP A 46 4.57 -23.16 -6.19
CA ASP A 46 4.02 -23.00 -7.54
C ASP A 46 5.10 -22.55 -8.56
N TRP A 47 6.19 -21.92 -8.14
CA TRP A 47 7.28 -21.51 -9.02
C TRP A 47 8.23 -22.65 -9.45
N ARG A 48 8.06 -23.83 -8.88
CA ARG A 48 8.94 -24.98 -9.19
C ARG A 48 9.11 -25.23 -10.69
N SER A 49 8.02 -25.29 -11.44
CA SER A 49 8.06 -25.52 -12.88
C SER A 49 8.76 -24.39 -13.65
N ARG A 50 8.66 -23.15 -13.15
CA ARG A 50 9.34 -22.01 -13.75
C ARG A 50 10.85 -22.05 -13.52
N VAL A 51 11.28 -22.39 -12.31
CA VAL A 51 12.70 -22.60 -12.00
C VAL A 51 13.28 -23.76 -12.83
N ASP A 52 12.54 -24.87 -12.96
CA ASP A 52 12.97 -26.00 -13.78
C ASP A 52 13.15 -25.60 -15.26
N ARG A 53 12.22 -24.83 -15.84
CA ARG A 53 12.38 -24.32 -17.21
C ARG A 53 13.60 -23.40 -17.36
N ALA A 54 13.78 -22.46 -16.42
CA ALA A 54 14.95 -21.57 -16.43
C ALA A 54 16.27 -22.36 -16.36
N LEU A 55 16.39 -23.32 -15.46
CA LEU A 55 17.61 -24.12 -15.30
C LEU A 55 17.85 -25.06 -16.51
N ASN A 56 16.80 -25.61 -17.12
CA ASN A 56 16.91 -26.37 -18.36
C ASN A 56 17.38 -25.49 -19.52
N ALA A 57 16.86 -24.26 -19.63
CA ALA A 57 17.31 -23.29 -20.62
C ALA A 57 18.80 -22.92 -20.41
N VAL A 58 19.22 -22.70 -19.13
CA VAL A 58 20.65 -22.50 -18.80
C VAL A 58 21.50 -23.69 -19.22
N ALA A 59 21.05 -24.93 -18.98
CA ALA A 59 21.77 -26.15 -19.39
C ALA A 59 21.93 -26.27 -20.90
N THR A 60 20.90 -25.92 -21.67
CA THR A 60 20.88 -25.98 -23.13
C THR A 60 21.64 -24.82 -23.79
N ALA A 61 21.72 -23.66 -23.13
CA ALA A 61 22.53 -22.52 -23.58
C ALA A 61 24.06 -22.76 -23.43
N ARG A 62 24.48 -23.97 -23.08
CA ARG A 62 25.87 -24.44 -22.96
C ARG A 62 26.32 -25.26 -24.21
N PRO A 63 26.48 -24.71 -25.40
CA PRO A 63 27.20 -25.43 -26.45
C PRO A 63 28.70 -25.11 -26.36
N PRO A 64 29.55 -25.98 -26.94
CA PRO A 64 30.99 -25.74 -27.03
C PRO A 64 31.37 -24.45 -27.80
N VAL A 65 30.42 -23.84 -28.48
CA VAL A 65 30.59 -22.59 -29.25
C VAL A 65 30.67 -21.31 -28.39
N LEU A 66 30.28 -21.37 -27.11
CA LEU A 66 30.33 -20.21 -26.18
C LEU A 66 31.64 -20.09 -25.40
N GLY A 67 32.57 -21.02 -25.56
CA GLY A 67 33.82 -21.09 -24.80
C GLY A 67 34.79 -19.92 -24.97
N ALA A 68 34.58 -19.04 -25.94
CA ALA A 68 35.46 -17.91 -26.23
C ALA A 68 34.81 -16.54 -25.96
N ALA A 69 33.50 -16.47 -25.64
CA ALA A 69 32.85 -15.18 -25.38
C ALA A 69 33.04 -14.72 -23.93
N PRO A 70 33.24 -13.40 -23.68
CA PRO A 70 33.25 -12.86 -22.33
C PRO A 70 32.01 -13.25 -21.52
N ALA A 71 32.15 -13.36 -20.20
CA ALA A 71 31.06 -13.80 -19.32
C ALA A 71 29.81 -12.91 -19.45
N GLY A 72 29.99 -11.60 -19.62
CA GLY A 72 28.92 -10.63 -19.84
C GLY A 72 28.09 -10.91 -21.09
N ASP A 73 28.74 -11.15 -22.23
CA ASP A 73 28.07 -11.45 -23.51
C ASP A 73 27.27 -12.76 -23.47
N ARG A 74 27.72 -13.73 -22.66
CA ARG A 74 27.00 -14.99 -22.46
C ARG A 74 25.73 -14.78 -21.67
N LEU A 75 25.81 -14.02 -20.57
CA LEU A 75 24.66 -13.74 -19.71
C LEU A 75 23.63 -12.89 -20.47
N GLU A 76 24.03 -11.85 -21.18
CA GLU A 76 23.13 -11.02 -21.99
C GLU A 76 22.30 -11.86 -22.99
N ARG A 77 22.93 -12.82 -23.66
CA ARG A 77 22.20 -13.74 -24.56
C ARG A 77 21.23 -14.66 -23.83
N MET A 78 21.58 -15.10 -22.62
CA MET A 78 20.71 -15.94 -21.77
C MET A 78 19.50 -15.15 -21.26
N LEU A 79 19.65 -13.84 -21.00
CA LEU A 79 18.55 -12.97 -20.54
C LEU A 79 17.47 -12.72 -21.60
N ALA A 80 17.66 -13.13 -22.85
CA ALA A 80 16.59 -13.16 -23.85
C ALA A 80 15.49 -14.18 -23.50
N ASP A 81 15.81 -15.21 -22.70
CA ASP A 81 14.81 -16.12 -22.14
C ASP A 81 14.13 -15.48 -20.92
N PRO A 82 12.79 -15.31 -20.92
CA PRO A 82 12.08 -14.61 -19.85
C PRO A 82 12.11 -15.34 -18.50
N ASP A 83 12.24 -16.67 -18.47
CA ASP A 83 12.34 -17.43 -17.24
C ASP A 83 13.75 -17.30 -16.63
N ILE A 84 14.81 -17.25 -17.45
CA ILE A 84 16.17 -16.95 -16.98
C ILE A 84 16.25 -15.51 -16.47
N ALA A 85 15.73 -14.53 -17.22
CA ALA A 85 15.73 -13.13 -16.81
C ALA A 85 15.02 -12.93 -15.47
N TRP A 86 13.89 -13.59 -15.26
CA TRP A 86 13.16 -13.59 -13.99
C TRP A 86 13.97 -14.22 -12.84
N LEU A 87 14.59 -15.39 -13.08
CA LEU A 87 15.38 -16.08 -12.06
C LEU A 87 16.61 -15.25 -11.65
N VAL A 88 17.30 -14.64 -12.62
CA VAL A 88 18.45 -13.75 -12.37
C VAL A 88 18.02 -12.53 -11.54
N ARG A 89 16.87 -11.92 -11.85
CA ARG A 89 16.35 -10.83 -11.02
C ARG A 89 16.07 -11.29 -9.59
N LEU A 90 15.44 -12.46 -9.41
CA LEU A 90 15.15 -13.00 -8.09
C LEU A 90 16.44 -13.28 -7.29
N LEU A 91 17.49 -13.80 -7.96
CA LEU A 91 18.81 -13.98 -7.35
C LEU A 91 19.44 -12.65 -6.92
N ALA A 92 19.34 -11.61 -7.75
CA ALA A 92 19.84 -10.27 -7.41
C ALA A 92 19.07 -9.67 -6.22
N GLN A 93 17.76 -9.80 -6.20
CA GLN A 93 16.92 -9.36 -5.06
C GLN A 93 17.33 -10.11 -3.77
N GLY A 94 17.54 -11.43 -3.83
CA GLY A 94 18.03 -12.21 -2.71
C GLY A 94 19.41 -11.74 -2.23
N TYR A 95 20.32 -11.45 -3.14
CA TYR A 95 21.64 -10.92 -2.83
C TYR A 95 21.58 -9.57 -2.11
N TYR A 96 20.89 -8.58 -2.68
CA TYR A 96 20.80 -7.23 -2.13
C TYR A 96 19.93 -7.14 -0.87
N SER A 97 19.08 -8.11 -0.59
CA SER A 97 18.36 -8.20 0.68
C SER A 97 19.17 -8.86 1.80
N SER A 98 20.30 -9.51 1.47
CA SER A 98 21.17 -10.16 2.45
C SER A 98 22.03 -9.15 3.20
N PRO A 99 22.12 -9.22 4.55
CA PRO A 99 23.03 -8.37 5.34
C PRO A 99 24.49 -8.45 4.90
N VAL A 100 24.91 -9.53 4.23
CA VAL A 100 26.27 -9.68 3.69
C VAL A 100 26.59 -8.67 2.59
N SER A 101 25.59 -8.23 1.82
CA SER A 101 25.75 -7.28 0.73
C SER A 101 25.63 -5.81 1.18
N TRP A 102 25.01 -5.53 2.33
CA TRP A 102 24.73 -4.16 2.78
C TRP A 102 25.96 -3.28 2.96
N PRO A 103 27.09 -3.76 3.54
CA PRO A 103 28.31 -2.94 3.62
C PRO A 103 28.84 -2.47 2.27
N MET A 104 28.64 -3.28 1.21
CA MET A 104 29.07 -2.92 -0.15
C MET A 104 28.34 -1.68 -0.70
N VAL A 105 27.05 -1.54 -0.37
CA VAL A 105 26.19 -0.42 -0.81
C VAL A 105 26.03 0.67 0.25
N GLY A 106 26.72 0.55 1.40
CA GLY A 106 26.68 1.49 2.49
C GLY A 106 25.36 1.58 3.25
N TRP A 107 24.47 0.58 3.08
CA TRP A 107 23.16 0.58 3.73
C TRP A 107 23.23 0.08 5.17
N ARG A 108 22.48 0.74 6.07
CA ARG A 108 22.39 0.41 7.49
C ARG A 108 20.97 0.63 8.00
N PRO A 109 20.36 -0.34 8.71
CA PRO A 109 19.02 -0.19 9.27
C PRO A 109 18.97 0.88 10.39
N ASP A 110 20.08 1.12 11.07
CA ASP A 110 20.25 1.99 12.24
C ASP A 110 20.91 3.35 11.90
N ALA A 111 20.83 3.81 10.65
CA ALA A 111 21.44 5.06 10.21
C ALA A 111 20.99 6.28 11.04
N GLY A 112 19.76 6.26 11.58
CA GLY A 112 19.23 7.31 12.45
C GLY A 112 19.61 7.20 13.94
N GLY A 113 20.25 6.11 14.35
CA GLY A 113 20.64 5.81 15.74
C GLY A 113 20.09 4.47 16.24
N ALA A 114 20.60 4.03 17.38
CA ALA A 114 20.10 2.82 18.04
C ALA A 114 18.73 3.08 18.68
N TRP A 115 17.92 2.02 18.81
CA TRP A 115 16.61 2.08 19.47
C TRP A 115 16.34 0.80 20.27
N GLU A 116 15.43 0.92 21.25
CA GLU A 116 14.83 -0.22 21.92
C GLU A 116 13.48 -0.51 21.28
N ALA A 117 13.24 -1.78 20.94
CA ALA A 117 11.97 -2.20 20.37
C ALA A 117 10.85 -2.12 21.41
N THR A 118 9.69 -1.63 20.97
CA THR A 118 8.47 -1.59 21.79
C THR A 118 7.37 -2.37 21.09
N GLU A 119 6.41 -2.87 21.87
CA GLU A 119 5.30 -3.67 21.36
C GLU A 119 4.00 -3.23 22.05
N THR A 120 2.94 -3.03 21.27
CA THR A 120 1.59 -2.85 21.81
C THR A 120 0.90 -4.19 21.88
N GLU A 121 0.52 -4.60 23.08
CA GLU A 121 -0.29 -5.80 23.28
C GLU A 121 -1.78 -5.47 23.17
N LEU A 122 -2.52 -6.29 22.44
CA LEU A 122 -3.97 -6.22 22.33
C LEU A 122 -4.62 -7.49 22.83
N ALA A 123 -5.70 -7.35 23.56
CA ALA A 123 -6.54 -8.46 23.97
C ALA A 123 -7.38 -8.95 22.78
N VAL A 124 -6.89 -9.96 22.07
CA VAL A 124 -7.65 -10.65 21.01
C VAL A 124 -8.53 -11.71 21.66
N THR A 125 -9.84 -11.61 21.47
CA THR A 125 -10.82 -12.51 22.08
C THR A 125 -10.90 -13.83 21.30
N PRO A 126 -10.81 -14.99 21.98
CA PRO A 126 -11.03 -16.28 21.34
C PRO A 126 -12.46 -16.38 20.77
N ARG A 127 -12.62 -16.97 19.58
CA ARG A 127 -13.92 -17.16 18.91
C ARG A 127 -15.00 -17.80 19.78
N ALA A 128 -14.60 -18.71 20.68
CA ALA A 128 -15.53 -19.38 21.61
C ALA A 128 -16.10 -18.46 22.69
N ALA A 129 -15.44 -17.33 22.94
CA ALA A 129 -15.86 -16.35 23.95
C ALA A 129 -16.67 -15.18 23.38
N LEU A 130 -16.97 -15.18 22.08
CA LEU A 130 -17.81 -14.16 21.48
C LEU A 130 -19.22 -14.19 22.09
N ALA A 131 -19.83 -13.04 22.34
CA ALA A 131 -21.24 -12.95 22.71
C ALA A 131 -22.14 -13.30 21.50
N ASP A 132 -23.39 -13.61 21.76
CA ASP A 132 -24.36 -13.90 20.69
C ASP A 132 -24.85 -12.61 20.00
N ARG A 133 -24.75 -11.47 20.70
CA ARG A 133 -25.25 -10.17 20.22
C ARG A 133 -24.35 -9.02 20.64
N TYR A 134 -24.23 -8.04 19.77
CA TYR A 134 -23.59 -6.73 20.01
C TYR A 134 -24.50 -5.60 19.49
N ASP A 135 -24.31 -4.38 20.01
CA ASP A 135 -25.01 -3.21 19.46
C ASP A 135 -24.50 -2.90 18.06
N CYS A 136 -23.19 -3.02 17.84
CA CYS A 136 -22.58 -2.81 16.53
C CYS A 136 -21.55 -3.90 16.20
N VAL A 137 -21.53 -4.36 14.96
CA VAL A 137 -20.45 -5.17 14.39
C VAL A 137 -19.67 -4.32 13.40
N VAL A 138 -18.36 -4.13 13.65
CA VAL A 138 -17.42 -3.44 12.76
C VAL A 138 -16.59 -4.47 12.01
N ILE A 139 -16.66 -4.48 10.69
CA ILE A 139 -15.99 -5.45 9.82
C ILE A 139 -14.73 -4.83 9.23
N GLY A 140 -13.57 -5.29 9.68
CA GLY A 140 -12.24 -4.76 9.41
C GLY A 140 -11.72 -3.88 10.53
N SER A 141 -10.46 -4.03 10.89
CA SER A 141 -9.77 -3.32 11.97
C SER A 141 -8.78 -2.25 11.46
N GLY A 142 -8.81 -1.94 10.16
CA GLY A 142 -7.96 -0.92 9.53
C GLY A 142 -8.35 0.51 9.91
N ALA A 143 -7.84 1.50 9.16
CA ALA A 143 -8.02 2.93 9.44
C ALA A 143 -9.47 3.31 9.76
N GLY A 144 -10.42 2.95 8.90
CA GLY A 144 -11.82 3.28 9.09
C GLY A 144 -12.46 2.50 10.24
N GLY A 145 -12.32 1.17 10.23
CA GLY A 145 -12.98 0.30 11.22
C GLY A 145 -12.44 0.47 12.63
N GLY A 146 -11.12 0.59 12.83
CA GLY A 146 -10.54 0.88 14.14
C GLY A 146 -11.02 2.22 14.70
N THR A 147 -11.08 3.25 13.84
CA THR A 147 -11.61 4.57 14.22
C THR A 147 -13.09 4.51 14.59
N ALA A 148 -13.92 3.88 13.78
CA ALA A 148 -15.35 3.73 14.06
C ALA A 148 -15.59 2.93 15.36
N ALA A 149 -14.87 1.84 15.56
CA ALA A 149 -14.98 1.01 16.75
C ALA A 149 -14.67 1.80 18.03
N GLN A 150 -13.64 2.66 17.99
CA GLN A 150 -13.31 3.53 19.13
C GLN A 150 -14.46 4.47 19.47
N VAL A 151 -14.99 5.21 18.49
CA VAL A 151 -16.07 6.18 18.70
C VAL A 151 -17.33 5.49 19.23
N ILE A 152 -17.70 4.36 18.65
CA ILE A 152 -18.90 3.61 19.05
C ILE A 152 -18.74 3.03 20.47
N ALA A 153 -17.58 2.48 20.82
CA ALA A 153 -17.32 1.97 22.17
C ALA A 153 -17.28 3.10 23.21
N GLU A 154 -16.66 4.24 22.89
CA GLU A 154 -16.63 5.45 23.73
C GLU A 154 -18.05 6.02 23.96
N SER A 155 -19.00 5.78 23.04
CA SER A 155 -20.41 6.21 23.21
C SER A 155 -21.23 5.31 24.16
N GLY A 156 -20.64 4.24 24.69
CA GLY A 156 -21.29 3.32 25.62
C GLY A 156 -21.99 2.13 24.96
N ARG A 157 -21.78 1.88 23.67
CA ARG A 157 -22.35 0.75 22.92
C ARG A 157 -21.36 -0.43 22.87
N SER A 158 -21.89 -1.65 22.93
CA SER A 158 -21.09 -2.87 22.75
C SER A 158 -20.69 -3.07 21.28
N VAL A 159 -19.40 -3.30 21.02
CA VAL A 159 -18.84 -3.40 19.68
C VAL A 159 -18.08 -4.72 19.49
N LEU A 160 -18.33 -5.42 18.39
CA LEU A 160 -17.48 -6.50 17.91
C LEU A 160 -16.68 -6.02 16.72
N VAL A 161 -15.35 -6.00 16.80
CA VAL A 161 -14.45 -5.79 15.67
C VAL A 161 -14.04 -7.16 15.11
N VAL A 162 -14.34 -7.40 13.84
CA VAL A 162 -14.02 -8.65 13.13
C VAL A 162 -12.86 -8.39 12.18
N GLU A 163 -11.72 -9.03 12.40
CA GLU A 163 -10.53 -8.94 11.55
C GLU A 163 -10.20 -10.29 10.91
N THR A 164 -10.05 -10.29 9.60
CA THR A 164 -9.72 -11.51 8.85
C THR A 164 -8.25 -11.92 8.98
N GLY A 165 -7.37 -10.97 9.25
CA GLY A 165 -5.95 -11.18 9.48
C GLY A 165 -5.62 -11.59 10.91
N SER A 166 -4.37 -12.01 11.11
CA SER A 166 -3.79 -12.30 12.42
C SER A 166 -3.28 -11.04 13.12
N TYR A 167 -2.85 -11.19 14.37
CA TYR A 167 -2.11 -10.16 15.11
C TYR A 167 -0.69 -10.65 15.42
N PRO A 168 0.22 -10.66 14.45
CA PRO A 168 1.62 -11.00 14.72
C PRO A 168 2.30 -9.88 15.52
N SER A 169 3.33 -10.22 16.26
CA SER A 169 4.19 -9.24 16.92
C SER A 169 4.83 -8.28 15.91
N THR A 170 5.30 -7.13 16.36
CA THR A 170 6.07 -6.20 15.54
C THR A 170 7.31 -6.87 14.95
N ALA A 171 8.00 -7.71 15.74
CA ALA A 171 9.12 -8.52 15.26
C ALA A 171 8.69 -9.54 14.20
N GLY A 172 7.49 -10.11 14.30
CA GLY A 172 6.92 -11.03 13.31
C GLY A 172 6.53 -10.37 11.98
N LEU A 173 6.30 -9.05 11.99
CA LEU A 173 6.13 -8.23 10.76
C LEU A 173 7.43 -7.60 10.28
N ALA A 174 8.56 -7.98 10.90
CA ALA A 174 9.83 -7.29 10.78
C ALA A 174 10.44 -7.38 9.38
N SER A 175 11.40 -6.69 9.24
CA SER A 175 12.52 -6.28 8.40
C SER A 175 13.01 -7.25 7.31
N ASP A 176 12.28 -8.23 6.86
CA ASP A 176 12.63 -8.99 5.65
C ASP A 176 12.41 -8.10 4.41
N HIS A 177 13.49 -7.70 3.77
CA HIS A 177 13.47 -6.81 2.61
C HIS A 177 12.74 -7.38 1.39
N LEU A 178 12.44 -8.66 1.36
CA LEU A 178 11.74 -9.35 0.27
C LEU A 178 10.30 -9.68 0.60
N ARG A 179 10.02 -10.04 1.86
CA ARG A 179 8.68 -10.45 2.33
C ARG A 179 7.97 -9.30 3.03
N ASN A 180 7.78 -8.20 2.30
CA ASN A 180 7.02 -7.06 2.80
C ASN A 180 6.07 -6.52 1.70
N PRO A 181 5.00 -5.79 2.06
CA PRO A 181 4.00 -5.33 1.10
C PRO A 181 4.54 -4.39 0.00
N ARG A 182 5.73 -3.84 0.17
CA ARG A 182 6.37 -2.96 -0.82
C ARG A 182 7.29 -3.70 -1.78
N SER A 183 7.66 -4.92 -1.45
CA SER A 183 8.55 -5.72 -2.28
C SER A 183 7.86 -6.13 -3.58
N VAL A 184 8.61 -6.07 -4.67
CA VAL A 184 8.18 -6.57 -5.99
C VAL A 184 8.76 -7.94 -6.31
N ALA A 185 9.33 -8.61 -5.32
CA ALA A 185 9.91 -9.95 -5.47
C ALA A 185 8.84 -11.03 -5.72
N GLY A 186 7.58 -10.76 -5.40
CA GLY A 186 6.48 -11.73 -5.53
C GLY A 186 6.48 -12.78 -4.43
N LEU A 187 7.09 -12.49 -3.28
CA LEU A 187 7.08 -13.34 -2.10
C LEU A 187 6.00 -12.90 -1.11
N PRO A 188 5.38 -13.85 -0.37
CA PRO A 188 4.34 -13.55 0.60
C PRO A 188 4.85 -12.63 1.71
N ALA A 189 4.06 -11.61 2.07
CA ALA A 189 4.34 -10.77 3.23
C ALA A 189 3.73 -11.37 4.51
N PRO A 190 4.34 -11.17 5.70
CA PRO A 190 3.75 -11.62 6.97
C PRO A 190 2.39 -10.99 7.31
N THR A 191 2.03 -9.90 6.61
CA THR A 191 0.70 -9.29 6.67
C THR A 191 -0.36 -10.05 5.86
N ASP A 192 -0.03 -11.20 5.32
CA ASP A 192 -0.96 -12.08 4.62
C ASP A 192 -0.83 -13.51 5.18
N PRO A 193 -1.70 -13.89 6.11
CA PRO A 193 -1.59 -15.16 6.82
C PRO A 193 -1.92 -16.38 5.95
N ASP A 194 -2.50 -16.17 4.77
CA ASP A 194 -2.85 -17.25 3.83
C ASP A 194 -2.77 -16.77 2.38
N PRO A 195 -1.55 -16.64 1.86
CA PRO A 195 -1.35 -16.10 0.51
C PRO A 195 -1.95 -17.00 -0.59
N MET A 196 -2.13 -18.29 -0.36
CA MET A 196 -2.70 -19.22 -1.35
C MET A 196 -4.23 -19.29 -1.27
N GLY A 197 -4.82 -18.98 -0.12
CA GLY A 197 -6.28 -19.07 0.12
C GLY A 197 -7.06 -17.80 -0.19
N ARG A 198 -6.40 -16.73 -0.69
CA ARG A 198 -7.02 -15.43 -1.00
C ARG A 198 -6.82 -15.01 -2.46
N PRO A 199 -7.21 -15.84 -3.44
CA PRO A 199 -7.09 -15.45 -4.84
C PRO A 199 -8.02 -14.28 -5.16
N ARG A 200 -7.64 -13.51 -6.17
CA ARG A 200 -8.51 -12.56 -6.90
C ARG A 200 -8.41 -12.85 -8.39
N VAL A 201 -9.31 -12.30 -9.16
CA VAL A 201 -9.20 -12.33 -10.62
C VAL A 201 -8.90 -10.92 -11.12
N SER A 202 -7.74 -10.74 -11.72
CA SER A 202 -7.34 -9.49 -12.37
C SER A 202 -7.57 -9.58 -13.87
N VAL A 203 -8.17 -8.54 -14.46
CA VAL A 203 -8.41 -8.46 -15.90
C VAL A 203 -7.49 -7.37 -16.48
N VAL A 204 -6.57 -7.79 -17.35
CA VAL A 204 -5.65 -6.89 -18.05
C VAL A 204 -5.77 -7.18 -19.54
N ASP A 205 -5.93 -6.15 -20.36
CA ASP A 205 -6.15 -6.27 -21.81
C ASP A 205 -7.26 -7.28 -22.17
N GLY A 206 -8.35 -7.28 -21.39
CA GLY A 206 -9.47 -8.22 -21.57
C GLY A 206 -9.20 -9.66 -21.12
N THR A 207 -7.97 -9.97 -20.72
CA THR A 207 -7.58 -11.31 -20.26
C THR A 207 -7.70 -11.43 -18.74
N ALA A 208 -8.52 -12.37 -18.29
CA ALA A 208 -8.68 -12.68 -16.88
C ALA A 208 -7.57 -13.64 -16.40
N ARG A 209 -6.98 -13.33 -15.26
CA ARG A 209 -5.97 -14.18 -14.59
C ARG A 209 -6.28 -14.27 -13.11
N VAL A 210 -6.15 -15.48 -12.55
CA VAL A 210 -6.14 -15.66 -11.10
C VAL A 210 -4.80 -15.14 -10.60
N VAL A 211 -4.85 -14.26 -9.59
CA VAL A 211 -3.68 -13.65 -8.95
C VAL A 211 -3.75 -13.89 -7.45
N LEU A 212 -2.60 -14.13 -6.84
CA LEU A 212 -2.44 -14.32 -5.40
C LEU A 212 -1.88 -13.03 -4.74
N PRO A 213 -1.98 -12.88 -3.43
CA PRO A 213 -1.50 -11.69 -2.70
C PRO A 213 -0.10 -11.19 -3.10
N PRO A 214 0.92 -12.07 -3.31
CA PRO A 214 2.23 -11.60 -3.74
C PRO A 214 2.32 -11.26 -5.24
N ASP A 215 1.30 -11.53 -6.03
CA ASP A 215 1.34 -11.29 -7.48
C ASP A 215 0.92 -9.86 -7.83
N GLY A 216 1.51 -9.30 -8.89
CA GLY A 216 1.05 -8.04 -9.46
C GLY A 216 -0.43 -8.11 -9.91
N GLY A 217 -1.18 -7.03 -9.64
CA GLY A 217 -2.61 -6.94 -9.99
C GLY A 217 -3.56 -7.46 -8.91
N TRP A 218 -3.04 -8.05 -7.82
CA TRP A 218 -3.87 -8.42 -6.68
C TRP A 218 -4.27 -7.18 -5.85
N GLY A 219 -3.43 -6.18 -5.81
CA GLY A 219 -3.55 -4.98 -5.00
C GLY A 219 -2.71 -5.04 -3.73
N ASN A 220 -2.39 -3.87 -3.17
CA ASN A 220 -1.53 -3.77 -2.01
C ASN A 220 -2.36 -3.63 -0.72
N ASN A 221 -2.84 -4.75 -0.20
CA ASN A 221 -3.61 -4.81 1.04
C ASN A 221 -2.85 -5.60 2.12
N ALA A 222 -3.05 -5.23 3.39
CA ALA A 222 -2.52 -5.95 4.54
C ALA A 222 -3.66 -6.54 5.36
N PHE A 223 -3.62 -7.84 5.59
CA PHE A 223 -4.57 -8.60 6.40
C PHE A 223 -3.94 -8.87 7.78
N THR A 224 -4.06 -7.92 8.66
CA THR A 224 -3.57 -7.98 10.03
C THR A 224 -4.41 -7.04 10.89
N VAL A 225 -4.48 -7.29 12.19
CA VAL A 225 -5.12 -6.35 13.12
C VAL A 225 -4.47 -4.96 12.99
N GLY A 226 -5.27 -3.94 12.76
CA GLY A 226 -4.82 -2.59 12.39
C GLY A 226 -4.72 -2.37 10.87
N GLY A 227 -4.89 -3.42 10.05
CA GLY A 227 -4.86 -3.33 8.60
C GLY A 227 -3.57 -2.71 8.05
N GLY A 228 -3.67 -2.03 6.91
CA GLY A 228 -2.54 -1.36 6.26
C GLY A 228 -1.81 -0.32 7.13
N THR A 229 -2.45 0.19 8.20
CA THR A 229 -1.83 1.19 9.08
C THR A 229 -0.65 0.65 9.92
N ARG A 230 -0.45 -0.66 9.97
CA ARG A 230 0.76 -1.25 10.58
C ARG A 230 2.01 -1.08 9.74
N VAL A 231 1.87 -1.11 8.40
CA VAL A 231 3.00 -1.21 7.46
C VAL A 231 3.04 -0.09 6.41
N TYR A 232 2.16 0.90 6.49
CA TYR A 232 2.07 2.01 5.55
C TYR A 232 3.18 3.06 5.75
N GLY A 233 3.23 4.06 4.85
CA GLY A 233 4.17 5.18 4.93
C GLY A 233 3.74 6.31 5.86
N ALA A 234 2.52 6.27 6.39
CA ALA A 234 1.98 7.21 7.37
C ALA A 234 1.89 8.69 6.93
N GLN A 235 1.93 9.00 5.65
CA GLN A 235 1.68 10.37 5.17
C GLN A 235 0.22 10.79 5.45
N ALA A 236 0.02 11.97 6.03
CA ALA A 236 -1.24 12.42 6.63
C ALA A 236 -1.75 13.72 5.97
N TRP A 237 -2.00 13.66 4.68
CA TRP A 237 -2.49 14.78 3.90
C TRP A 237 -3.99 15.01 4.07
N ARG A 238 -4.41 16.29 4.18
CA ARG A 238 -5.81 16.67 3.97
C ARG A 238 -6.10 16.76 2.46
N PHE A 239 -7.31 16.38 2.07
CA PHE A 239 -7.83 16.86 0.79
C PHE A 239 -8.07 18.36 0.90
N VAL A 240 -8.03 19.07 -0.23
CA VAL A 240 -8.28 20.51 -0.28
C VAL A 240 -9.72 20.79 -0.74
N PRO A 241 -10.27 21.99 -0.52
CA PRO A 241 -11.65 22.28 -0.90
C PRO A 241 -11.99 21.90 -2.34
N LEU A 242 -11.05 22.08 -3.28
CA LEU A 242 -11.26 21.79 -4.69
C LEU A 242 -11.35 20.26 -4.98
N ASP A 243 -10.73 19.41 -4.17
CA ASP A 243 -10.86 17.95 -4.30
C ASP A 243 -12.31 17.48 -4.07
N PHE A 244 -13.13 18.24 -3.33
CA PHE A 244 -14.53 17.94 -3.09
C PHE A 244 -15.47 18.41 -4.23
N GLY A 245 -14.99 19.29 -5.11
CA GLY A 245 -15.75 19.88 -6.21
C GLY A 245 -15.12 19.68 -7.59
N MET A 246 -14.54 18.52 -7.84
CA MET A 246 -13.76 18.23 -9.05
C MET A 246 -14.59 18.32 -10.34
N ALA A 247 -15.83 17.79 -10.34
CA ALA A 247 -16.70 17.85 -11.53
C ALA A 247 -17.18 19.27 -11.81
N GLY A 248 -17.48 20.03 -10.77
CA GLY A 248 -17.85 21.45 -10.88
C GLY A 248 -16.70 22.32 -11.42
N ALA A 249 -15.45 22.01 -11.00
CA ALA A 249 -14.28 22.79 -11.38
C ALA A 249 -13.75 22.46 -12.79
N TYR A 250 -13.72 21.18 -13.16
CA TYR A 250 -13.07 20.70 -14.39
C TYR A 250 -14.04 20.15 -15.45
N GLY A 251 -15.33 20.05 -15.12
CA GLY A 251 -16.30 19.33 -15.94
C GLY A 251 -16.14 17.82 -15.79
N VAL A 252 -16.97 17.07 -16.50
CA VAL A 252 -16.97 15.61 -16.53
C VAL A 252 -16.41 15.13 -17.87
N PRO A 253 -15.17 14.64 -17.93
CA PRO A 253 -14.58 14.11 -19.16
C PRO A 253 -15.41 12.96 -19.74
N GLU A 254 -15.41 12.83 -21.06
CA GLU A 254 -16.11 11.75 -21.76
C GLU A 254 -15.63 10.38 -21.30
N GLY A 255 -16.54 9.49 -20.94
CA GLY A 255 -16.24 8.14 -20.44
C GLY A 255 -15.82 8.09 -18.97
N SER A 256 -15.77 9.24 -18.29
CA SER A 256 -15.48 9.29 -16.86
C SER A 256 -16.73 9.22 -15.98
N GLY A 257 -16.52 8.90 -14.71
CA GLY A 257 -17.53 9.02 -13.66
C GLY A 257 -17.17 10.11 -12.65
N LEU A 258 -16.40 11.13 -13.05
CA LEU A 258 -16.00 12.21 -12.17
C LEU A 258 -17.25 12.90 -11.60
N ALA A 259 -17.26 13.12 -10.30
CA ALA A 259 -18.38 13.72 -9.58
C ALA A 259 -17.86 14.57 -8.42
N ASP A 260 -18.71 15.44 -7.91
CA ASP A 260 -18.46 16.19 -6.69
C ASP A 260 -18.84 15.33 -5.47
N TRP A 261 -18.15 15.54 -4.36
CA TRP A 261 -18.52 14.94 -3.09
C TRP A 261 -19.87 15.51 -2.61
N PRO A 262 -20.72 14.71 -1.93
CA PRO A 262 -21.98 15.20 -1.36
C PRO A 262 -21.77 16.00 -0.05
N ILE A 263 -20.52 16.08 0.41
CA ILE A 263 -20.09 16.88 1.58
C ILE A 263 -18.97 17.83 1.15
N THR A 264 -18.82 18.91 1.87
CA THR A 264 -17.80 19.92 1.64
C THR A 264 -16.56 19.71 2.51
N TYR A 265 -15.45 20.37 2.14
CA TYR A 265 -14.27 20.43 3.00
C TYR A 265 -14.61 21.01 4.39
N ALA A 266 -15.44 22.07 4.44
CA ALA A 266 -15.81 22.74 5.69
C ALA A 266 -16.56 21.80 6.66
N GLU A 267 -17.39 20.88 6.16
CA GLU A 267 -18.07 19.86 6.98
C GLU A 267 -17.11 18.80 7.49
N LEU A 268 -16.02 18.49 6.76
CA LEU A 268 -15.04 17.49 7.16
C LEU A 268 -13.87 18.09 7.96
N GLU A 269 -13.63 19.40 7.91
CA GLU A 269 -12.50 20.08 8.56
C GLU A 269 -12.43 19.82 10.09
N PRO A 270 -13.52 19.89 10.85
CA PRO A 270 -13.48 19.59 12.28
C PRO A 270 -13.01 18.16 12.59
N TYR A 271 -13.37 17.22 11.72
CA TYR A 271 -12.97 15.81 11.86
C TYR A 271 -11.53 15.58 11.37
N TYR A 272 -11.01 16.36 10.41
CA TYR A 272 -9.59 16.38 10.10
C TYR A 272 -8.78 16.86 11.33
N SER A 273 -9.16 17.98 11.93
CA SER A 273 -8.53 18.51 13.13
C SER A 273 -8.57 17.51 14.28
N LEU A 274 -9.72 16.84 14.49
CA LEU A 274 -9.85 15.79 15.49
C LEU A 274 -8.95 14.57 15.19
N ALA A 275 -8.87 14.12 13.94
CA ALA A 275 -8.02 13.01 13.53
C ALA A 275 -6.53 13.33 13.72
N GLU A 276 -6.10 14.54 13.33
CA GLU A 276 -4.73 15.01 13.52
C GLU A 276 -4.31 14.99 14.99
N GLN A 277 -5.19 15.44 15.91
CA GLN A 277 -4.95 15.41 17.35
C GLN A 277 -5.03 13.99 17.91
N ARG A 278 -6.07 13.23 17.56
CA ARG A 278 -6.32 11.90 18.15
C ARG A 278 -5.25 10.89 17.76
N PHE A 279 -4.77 10.93 16.53
CA PHE A 279 -3.81 9.95 16.03
C PHE A 279 -2.36 10.46 15.98
N GLY A 280 -2.14 11.74 16.29
CA GLY A 280 -0.81 12.33 16.39
C GLY A 280 -0.15 12.56 15.03
N VAL A 281 -0.46 13.70 14.39
CA VAL A 281 0.21 14.12 13.16
C VAL A 281 1.34 15.07 13.49
N SER A 282 2.55 14.76 13.01
CA SER A 282 3.68 15.69 12.98
C SER A 282 3.79 16.35 11.61
N GLY A 283 4.27 17.58 11.54
CA GLY A 283 4.44 18.29 10.28
C GLY A 283 4.56 19.80 10.44
N GLY A 284 4.70 20.50 9.31
CA GLY A 284 4.82 21.96 9.29
C GLY A 284 4.66 22.53 7.89
N GLY A 285 4.49 23.87 7.84
CA GLY A 285 4.27 24.57 6.59
C GLY A 285 2.78 24.69 6.20
N VAL A 286 2.55 25.35 5.11
CA VAL A 286 1.20 25.65 4.57
C VAL A 286 1.07 25.06 3.18
N ASP A 287 0.02 24.29 2.96
CA ASP A 287 -0.39 23.88 1.63
C ASP A 287 -1.11 25.06 0.97
N PRO A 288 -0.71 25.54 -0.22
CA PRO A 288 -1.27 26.73 -0.83
C PRO A 288 -2.74 26.58 -1.25
N TRP A 289 -3.28 25.37 -1.26
CA TRP A 289 -4.62 25.07 -1.77
C TRP A 289 -5.71 25.00 -0.70
N HIS A 290 -5.39 25.18 0.58
CA HIS A 290 -6.41 25.25 1.63
C HIS A 290 -6.10 26.35 2.66
N ASP A 291 -7.16 26.80 3.34
CA ASP A 291 -7.07 27.73 4.45
C ASP A 291 -6.25 27.15 5.62
N ALA A 292 -5.84 28.06 6.51
CA ALA A 292 -5.18 27.65 7.73
C ALA A 292 -6.02 26.62 8.52
N ARG A 293 -5.37 25.66 9.14
CA ARG A 293 -6.03 24.71 10.03
C ARG A 293 -6.70 25.44 11.19
N SER A 294 -7.92 25.00 11.56
CA SER A 294 -8.59 25.52 12.75
C SER A 294 -7.85 25.19 14.04
N VAL A 295 -7.12 24.06 14.06
CA VAL A 295 -6.26 23.61 15.15
C VAL A 295 -4.88 23.30 14.60
N ALA A 296 -3.81 23.76 15.28
CA ALA A 296 -2.44 23.47 14.90
C ALA A 296 -2.14 21.97 15.02
N LEU A 297 -1.18 21.46 14.23
CA LEU A 297 -0.69 20.09 14.37
C LEU A 297 -0.13 19.84 15.78
N PRO A 298 -0.36 18.66 16.36
CA PRO A 298 0.04 18.38 17.74
C PRO A 298 1.56 18.26 17.92
N MET A 299 2.30 18.00 16.87
CA MET A 299 3.75 17.81 16.93
C MET A 299 4.47 18.58 15.82
N PRO A 300 5.72 19.08 16.10
CA PRO A 300 6.56 19.68 15.07
C PRO A 300 6.93 18.65 13.99
N PRO A 301 7.43 19.10 12.82
CA PRO A 301 7.91 18.20 11.79
C PRO A 301 9.13 17.40 12.26
N LEU A 302 9.34 16.24 11.68
CA LEU A 302 10.62 15.53 11.78
C LEU A 302 11.72 16.36 11.10
N PRO A 303 12.97 16.36 11.60
CA PRO A 303 14.07 17.06 10.96
C PRO A 303 14.25 16.60 9.51
N ARG A 304 14.41 17.54 8.59
CA ARG A 304 14.66 17.24 7.17
C ARG A 304 15.93 16.40 6.99
N THR A 305 15.85 15.45 6.07
CA THR A 305 16.99 14.62 5.61
C THR A 305 17.91 15.44 4.69
N GLU A 306 19.09 14.92 4.37
CA GLU A 306 19.98 15.58 3.39
C GLU A 306 19.35 15.69 2.00
N PRO A 307 18.70 14.63 1.45
CA PRO A 307 17.92 14.77 0.21
C PRO A 307 16.91 15.92 0.26
N ALA A 308 16.18 16.05 1.36
CA ALA A 308 15.17 17.10 1.51
C ALA A 308 15.76 18.51 1.52
N ARG A 309 16.96 18.71 2.09
CA ARG A 309 17.64 20.02 2.07
C ARG A 309 18.05 20.42 0.65
N LEU A 310 18.56 19.46 -0.14
CA LEU A 310 18.93 19.69 -1.54
C LEU A 310 17.69 20.04 -2.37
N LEU A 311 16.59 19.31 -2.18
CA LEU A 311 15.32 19.59 -2.86
C LEU A 311 14.73 20.94 -2.43
N ALA A 312 14.81 21.34 -1.16
CA ALA A 312 14.34 22.65 -0.71
C ALA A 312 15.06 23.77 -1.43
N ALA A 313 16.41 23.73 -1.46
CA ALA A 313 17.20 24.73 -2.15
C ALA A 313 16.93 24.78 -3.66
N ALA A 314 16.64 23.63 -4.28
CA ALA A 314 16.24 23.56 -5.69
C ALA A 314 14.85 24.15 -5.92
N ALA A 315 13.89 23.87 -5.05
CA ALA A 315 12.54 24.44 -5.14
C ALA A 315 12.56 25.97 -5.03
N ASP A 316 13.36 26.51 -4.09
CA ASP A 316 13.54 27.97 -3.96
C ASP A 316 14.04 28.60 -5.27
N ARG A 317 14.99 27.96 -5.99
CA ARG A 317 15.48 28.45 -7.29
C ARG A 317 14.45 28.33 -8.40
N LEU A 318 13.59 27.30 -8.33
CA LEU A 318 12.46 27.13 -9.27
C LEU A 318 11.26 28.04 -8.95
N GLY A 319 11.28 28.72 -7.80
CA GLY A 319 10.13 29.51 -7.33
C GLY A 319 8.96 28.64 -6.84
N TRP A 320 9.21 27.41 -6.41
CA TRP A 320 8.19 26.48 -5.92
C TRP A 320 8.08 26.53 -4.40
N GLY A 321 6.83 26.48 -3.91
CA GLY A 321 6.55 26.33 -2.50
C GLY A 321 6.89 24.92 -2.01
N THR A 322 7.41 24.81 -0.79
CA THR A 322 7.64 23.52 -0.14
C THR A 322 7.14 23.52 1.30
N LEU A 323 6.77 22.36 1.79
CA LEU A 323 6.37 22.14 3.17
C LEU A 323 6.95 20.83 3.71
N ASP A 324 7.01 20.72 5.04
CA ASP A 324 7.38 19.48 5.69
C ASP A 324 6.22 18.49 5.61
N VAL A 325 6.49 17.27 5.13
CA VAL A 325 5.45 16.25 4.91
C VAL A 325 4.72 15.95 6.22
N PRO A 326 3.39 16.08 6.27
CA PRO A 326 2.62 15.70 7.45
C PRO A 326 2.61 14.17 7.60
N LEU A 327 2.97 13.69 8.79
CA LEU A 327 3.15 12.26 9.06
C LEU A 327 2.39 11.83 10.32
N LEU A 328 1.67 10.72 10.25
CA LEU A 328 1.17 9.98 11.40
C LEU A 328 2.34 9.22 12.08
N ILE A 329 3.38 9.96 12.42
CA ILE A 329 4.59 9.47 13.10
C ILE A 329 4.95 10.48 14.19
N ASN A 330 5.08 10.02 15.41
CA ASN A 330 5.51 10.87 16.52
C ASN A 330 6.90 11.44 16.26
N SER A 331 7.04 12.75 16.13
CA SER A 331 8.35 13.42 16.03
C SER A 331 8.97 13.64 17.40
N VAL A 332 8.15 13.72 18.42
CA VAL A 332 8.48 13.75 19.85
C VAL A 332 7.56 12.75 20.56
N GLU A 333 7.79 12.50 21.84
CA GLU A 333 6.85 11.67 22.62
C GLU A 333 5.43 12.29 22.59
N TYR A 334 4.44 11.46 22.25
CA TYR A 334 3.03 11.87 22.18
C TYR A 334 2.10 10.73 22.56
N GLN A 335 1.16 11.01 23.47
CA GLN A 335 0.16 10.06 23.98
C GLN A 335 0.80 8.74 24.47
N GLY A 336 1.90 8.84 25.23
CA GLY A 336 2.60 7.70 25.82
C GLY A 336 3.40 6.84 24.83
N ARG A 337 3.49 7.24 23.55
CA ARG A 337 4.31 6.56 22.54
C ARG A 337 5.55 7.39 22.23
N PRO A 338 6.72 6.75 22.07
CA PRO A 338 7.98 7.45 21.86
C PRO A 338 8.02 8.22 20.53
N GLY A 339 9.02 9.11 20.41
CA GLY A 339 9.37 9.74 19.15
C GLY A 339 10.07 8.78 18.17
N CYS A 340 10.09 9.15 16.90
CA CYS A 340 10.67 8.37 15.80
C CYS A 340 12.18 8.13 15.99
N ALA A 341 12.62 6.88 15.90
CA ALA A 341 14.02 6.48 15.94
C ALA A 341 14.81 6.82 14.65
N ARG A 342 14.17 7.43 13.65
CA ARG A 342 14.78 7.82 12.38
C ARG A 342 15.41 6.65 11.59
N CYS A 343 14.94 5.42 11.78
CA CYS A 343 15.35 4.26 10.97
C CYS A 343 14.82 4.36 9.54
N GLY A 344 15.44 3.64 8.61
CA GLY A 344 15.01 3.60 7.20
C GLY A 344 13.84 2.66 6.90
N GLN A 345 13.12 2.15 7.91
CA GLN A 345 12.13 1.07 7.77
C GLN A 345 10.70 1.56 8.01
N CYS A 346 10.21 2.55 7.27
CA CYS A 346 8.85 3.03 7.47
C CYS A 346 7.82 2.28 6.64
N VAL A 347 7.90 2.35 5.31
CA VAL A 347 6.88 1.78 4.43
C VAL A 347 7.20 0.33 4.09
N GLY A 348 6.22 -0.54 4.24
CA GLY A 348 6.35 -2.00 4.09
C GLY A 348 6.73 -2.72 5.40
N PHE A 349 7.09 -2.00 6.47
CA PHE A 349 7.54 -2.59 7.73
C PHE A 349 6.72 -2.08 8.91
N ALA A 350 6.61 -2.88 9.97
CA ALA A 350 6.13 -2.40 11.26
C ALA A 350 7.15 -1.44 11.89
N CYS A 351 6.66 -0.48 12.67
CA CYS A 351 7.55 0.46 13.35
C CYS A 351 8.16 -0.19 14.59
N PRO A 352 9.50 -0.31 14.68
CA PRO A 352 10.14 -1.03 15.79
C PRO A 352 9.98 -0.36 17.14
N VAL A 353 9.66 0.94 17.17
CA VAL A 353 9.48 1.73 18.40
C VAL A 353 8.05 2.23 18.60
N GLU A 354 7.08 1.76 17.81
CA GLU A 354 5.67 2.18 17.90
C GLU A 354 5.42 3.70 17.73
N ALA A 355 6.40 4.46 17.23
CA ALA A 355 6.25 5.89 16.93
C ALA A 355 5.30 6.15 15.77
N LYS A 356 5.20 5.22 14.80
CA LYS A 356 4.26 5.28 13.69
C LYS A 356 2.87 4.88 14.17
N SER A 357 1.91 5.79 14.02
CA SER A 357 0.53 5.57 14.44
C SER A 357 -0.16 4.57 13.52
N GLY A 358 -0.73 3.54 14.11
CA GLY A 358 -1.59 2.57 13.45
C GLY A 358 -2.79 2.27 14.33
N MET A 359 -3.82 1.66 13.80
CA MET A 359 -5.01 1.37 14.61
C MET A 359 -4.70 0.42 15.77
N HIS A 360 -3.69 -0.45 15.63
CA HIS A 360 -3.24 -1.37 16.68
C HIS A 360 -2.66 -0.68 17.91
N ASN A 361 -2.06 0.52 17.78
CA ASN A 361 -1.42 1.25 18.88
C ASN A 361 -2.07 2.60 19.18
N THR A 362 -3.24 2.88 18.58
CA THR A 362 -4.04 4.09 18.83
C THR A 362 -5.50 3.76 19.12
N ALA A 363 -6.35 3.61 18.08
CA ALA A 363 -7.78 3.45 18.23
C ALA A 363 -8.21 2.14 18.93
N LEU A 364 -7.62 1.00 18.55
CA LEU A 364 -8.03 -0.29 19.13
C LEU A 364 -7.71 -0.42 20.62
N PRO A 365 -6.53 -0.02 21.13
CA PRO A 365 -6.30 0.02 22.57
C PRO A 365 -7.32 0.87 23.31
N ALA A 366 -7.66 2.06 22.79
CA ALA A 366 -8.64 2.94 23.39
C ALA A 366 -10.06 2.32 23.39
N ALA A 367 -10.46 1.71 22.28
CA ALA A 367 -11.74 1.01 22.19
C ALA A 367 -11.82 -0.16 23.20
N LEU A 368 -10.78 -0.99 23.27
CA LEU A 368 -10.71 -2.14 24.20
C LEU A 368 -10.71 -1.68 25.67
N ALA A 369 -10.06 -0.56 25.98
CA ALA A 369 -10.00 -0.01 27.34
C ALA A 369 -11.38 0.43 27.89
N THR A 370 -12.38 0.65 27.02
CA THR A 370 -13.77 0.92 27.46
C THR A 370 -14.44 -0.29 28.12
N GLY A 371 -13.92 -1.51 27.89
CA GLY A 371 -14.56 -2.76 28.29
C GLY A 371 -15.78 -3.14 27.44
N LEU A 372 -16.16 -2.33 26.44
CA LEU A 372 -17.31 -2.54 25.57
C LEU A 372 -16.91 -3.02 24.16
N CYS A 373 -15.62 -2.99 23.82
CA CYS A 373 -15.11 -3.47 22.54
C CYS A 373 -14.55 -4.89 22.67
N THR A 374 -14.97 -5.75 21.77
CA THR A 374 -14.44 -7.12 21.58
C THR A 374 -13.71 -7.17 20.24
N LEU A 375 -12.46 -7.61 20.21
CA LEU A 375 -11.69 -7.80 19.00
C LEU A 375 -11.49 -9.30 18.73
N VAL A 376 -11.93 -9.78 17.57
CA VAL A 376 -11.65 -11.14 17.08
C VAL A 376 -10.80 -11.09 15.82
N ALA A 377 -9.68 -11.80 15.81
CA ALA A 377 -8.78 -11.95 14.68
C ALA A 377 -8.98 -13.31 13.96
N GLU A 378 -8.35 -13.46 12.79
CA GLU A 378 -8.39 -14.67 11.94
C GLU A 378 -9.83 -15.15 11.67
N THR A 379 -10.75 -14.17 11.57
CA THR A 379 -12.20 -14.41 11.42
C THR A 379 -12.73 -13.50 10.33
N THR A 380 -13.35 -14.07 9.32
CA THR A 380 -13.86 -13.36 8.15
C THR A 380 -15.38 -13.20 8.27
N ALA A 381 -15.90 -11.99 8.07
CA ALA A 381 -17.31 -11.76 7.83
C ALA A 381 -17.67 -12.25 6.41
N SER A 382 -18.44 -13.31 6.30
CA SER A 382 -18.78 -13.96 5.02
C SER A 382 -20.05 -13.38 4.39
N ARG A 383 -21.00 -12.94 5.21
CA ARG A 383 -22.28 -12.41 4.76
C ARG A 383 -22.96 -11.56 5.83
N LEU A 384 -23.68 -10.53 5.39
CA LEU A 384 -24.63 -9.79 6.20
C LEU A 384 -26.00 -10.49 6.12
N VAL A 385 -26.60 -10.82 7.25
CA VAL A 385 -27.87 -11.52 7.34
C VAL A 385 -29.01 -10.51 7.39
N THR A 386 -29.86 -10.49 6.38
CA THR A 386 -31.01 -9.57 6.30
C THR A 386 -32.27 -10.21 6.88
N GLY A 387 -33.00 -9.43 7.65
CA GLY A 387 -34.36 -9.73 8.10
C GLY A 387 -35.42 -9.09 7.21
N GLY A 388 -36.63 -8.99 7.71
CA GLY A 388 -37.71 -8.29 7.01
C GLY A 388 -37.43 -6.81 6.79
N GLY A 389 -37.87 -6.24 5.66
CA GLY A 389 -37.71 -4.82 5.35
C GLY A 389 -36.30 -4.38 5.00
N GLY A 390 -35.41 -5.31 4.64
CA GLY A 390 -34.02 -4.97 4.27
C GLY A 390 -33.09 -4.67 5.45
N ARG A 391 -33.56 -4.74 6.69
CA ARG A 391 -32.73 -4.53 7.89
C ARG A 391 -31.75 -5.68 8.08
N VAL A 392 -30.49 -5.40 8.31
CA VAL A 392 -29.49 -6.41 8.71
C VAL A 392 -29.68 -6.73 10.19
N THR A 393 -29.78 -8.03 10.51
CA THR A 393 -30.01 -8.53 11.86
C THR A 393 -28.79 -9.22 12.46
N GLY A 394 -27.80 -9.56 11.63
CA GLY A 394 -26.58 -10.23 12.07
C GLY A 394 -25.52 -10.35 11.00
N VAL A 395 -24.38 -10.85 11.40
CA VAL A 395 -23.20 -11.08 10.54
C VAL A 395 -22.80 -12.56 10.64
N GLU A 396 -22.70 -13.22 9.51
CA GLU A 396 -22.15 -14.58 9.42
C GLU A 396 -20.62 -14.51 9.42
N LEU A 397 -20.00 -15.19 10.37
CA LEU A 397 -18.56 -15.29 10.57
C LEU A 397 -18.06 -16.66 10.15
N VAL A 398 -16.90 -16.68 9.49
CA VAL A 398 -16.21 -17.92 9.09
C VAL A 398 -14.73 -17.85 9.48
N ALA A 399 -14.16 -18.98 9.83
CA ALA A 399 -12.73 -19.13 10.12
C ALA A 399 -12.28 -20.56 9.82
N ILE A 400 -10.98 -20.79 9.78
CA ILE A 400 -10.41 -22.15 9.86
C ILE A 400 -10.04 -22.42 11.32
N ASP A 401 -10.55 -23.50 11.85
CA ASP A 401 -10.24 -23.99 13.18
C ASP A 401 -9.83 -25.47 13.11
N ASN A 402 -8.57 -25.75 13.47
CA ASN A 402 -7.98 -27.10 13.37
C ASN A 402 -8.21 -27.78 12.01
N GLY A 403 -8.06 -27.02 10.91
CA GLY A 403 -8.24 -27.48 9.54
C GLY A 403 -9.70 -27.66 9.10
N ARG A 404 -10.67 -27.24 9.91
CA ARG A 404 -12.11 -27.29 9.61
C ARG A 404 -12.70 -25.88 9.50
N VAL A 405 -13.69 -25.73 8.67
CA VAL A 405 -14.42 -24.46 8.57
C VAL A 405 -15.33 -24.32 9.80
N TRP A 406 -15.02 -23.31 10.62
CA TRP A 406 -15.88 -22.85 11.70
C TRP A 406 -16.85 -21.78 11.17
N ARG A 407 -18.10 -21.82 11.63
CA ARG A 407 -19.14 -20.83 11.26
C ARG A 407 -19.94 -20.43 12.50
N ARG A 408 -20.30 -19.15 12.57
CA ARG A 408 -21.21 -18.62 13.59
C ARG A 408 -21.89 -17.36 13.05
N THR A 409 -23.15 -17.17 13.36
CA THR A 409 -23.84 -15.89 13.19
C THR A 409 -23.83 -15.15 14.51
N VAL A 410 -23.53 -13.86 14.47
CA VAL A 410 -23.59 -12.93 15.60
C VAL A 410 -24.66 -11.90 15.28
N ASP A 411 -25.61 -11.73 16.18
CA ASP A 411 -26.69 -10.74 16.03
C ASP A 411 -26.16 -9.33 16.29
N CYS A 412 -26.72 -8.34 15.59
CA CYS A 412 -26.37 -6.94 15.80
C CYS A 412 -27.53 -6.00 15.51
N ALA A 413 -27.49 -4.83 16.14
CA ALA A 413 -28.41 -3.74 15.82
C ALA A 413 -27.94 -2.96 14.58
N GLU A 414 -26.62 -2.77 14.46
CA GLU A 414 -25.97 -2.01 13.39
C GLU A 414 -24.72 -2.71 12.87
N VAL A 415 -24.34 -2.42 11.63
CA VAL A 415 -23.12 -2.92 11.00
C VAL A 415 -22.35 -1.77 10.37
N VAL A 416 -21.05 -1.70 10.64
CA VAL A 416 -20.10 -0.83 9.95
C VAL A 416 -19.16 -1.69 9.12
N VAL A 417 -19.22 -1.57 7.79
CA VAL A 417 -18.34 -2.26 6.86
C VAL A 417 -17.14 -1.37 6.58
N ALA A 418 -15.95 -1.85 6.91
CA ALA A 418 -14.67 -1.13 6.75
C ALA A 418 -13.55 -2.08 6.30
N ALA A 419 -13.88 -2.97 5.35
CA ALA A 419 -12.98 -4.02 4.87
C ALA A 419 -12.06 -3.56 3.71
N GLY A 420 -12.10 -2.27 3.35
CA GLY A 420 -11.32 -1.66 2.26
C GLY A 420 -11.98 -1.80 0.88
N ALA A 421 -11.50 -0.98 -0.07
CA ALA A 421 -12.19 -0.76 -1.34
C ALA A 421 -12.29 -1.98 -2.29
N THR A 422 -11.66 -3.11 -1.95
CA THR A 422 -11.86 -4.36 -2.68
C THR A 422 -12.77 -5.33 -1.93
N GLU A 423 -12.61 -5.48 -0.61
CA GLU A 423 -13.37 -6.46 0.15
C GLU A 423 -14.73 -5.92 0.65
N THR A 424 -14.87 -4.59 0.86
CA THR A 424 -16.17 -3.97 1.20
C THR A 424 -17.21 -4.21 0.09
N PRO A 425 -16.98 -3.87 -1.20
CA PRO A 425 -17.95 -4.18 -2.24
C PRO A 425 -18.12 -5.69 -2.44
N ARG A 426 -17.07 -6.50 -2.28
CA ARG A 426 -17.18 -7.96 -2.35
C ARG A 426 -18.16 -8.50 -1.31
N LEU A 427 -18.08 -8.03 -0.06
CA LEU A 427 -18.98 -8.43 1.02
C LEU A 427 -20.44 -8.01 0.74
N LEU A 428 -20.64 -6.75 0.32
CA LEU A 428 -21.98 -6.25 -0.04
C LEU A 428 -22.60 -7.07 -1.17
N LEU A 429 -21.84 -7.35 -2.25
CA LEU A 429 -22.28 -8.17 -3.37
C LEU A 429 -22.59 -9.61 -2.96
N ASN A 430 -21.74 -10.26 -2.13
CA ASN A 430 -22.00 -11.60 -1.60
C ASN A 430 -23.24 -11.65 -0.68
N SER A 431 -23.60 -10.52 -0.10
CA SER A 431 -24.77 -10.38 0.78
C SER A 431 -26.03 -9.96 0.04
N GLY A 432 -25.92 -9.53 -1.23
CA GLY A 432 -27.03 -8.99 -2.01
C GLY A 432 -27.56 -7.66 -1.48
N ILE A 433 -26.66 -6.79 -0.99
CA ILE A 433 -26.99 -5.53 -0.31
C ILE A 433 -26.53 -4.32 -1.12
N GLY A 434 -27.40 -3.30 -1.25
CA GLY A 434 -27.11 -1.97 -1.76
C GLY A 434 -26.74 -1.90 -3.24
N ASN A 435 -27.15 -2.89 -4.07
CA ASN A 435 -26.76 -2.96 -5.48
C ASN A 435 -27.94 -2.90 -6.46
N GLU A 436 -29.07 -2.34 -6.08
CA GLU A 436 -30.28 -2.23 -6.90
C GLU A 436 -30.03 -1.44 -8.18
N HIS A 437 -29.06 -0.52 -8.17
CA HIS A 437 -28.68 0.30 -9.32
C HIS A 437 -27.32 -0.09 -9.93
N ASP A 438 -26.77 -1.27 -9.63
CA ASP A 438 -25.46 -1.75 -10.12
C ASP A 438 -24.30 -0.78 -9.80
N GLN A 439 -24.36 -0.11 -8.65
CA GLN A 439 -23.31 0.84 -8.24
C GLN A 439 -22.20 0.21 -7.39
N VAL A 440 -22.49 -0.86 -6.65
CA VAL A 440 -21.49 -1.52 -5.79
C VAL A 440 -20.33 -2.03 -6.64
N GLY A 441 -19.15 -1.63 -6.24
CA GLY A 441 -17.89 -2.01 -6.87
C GLY A 441 -17.41 -1.06 -7.98
N ARG A 442 -18.23 -0.13 -8.52
CA ARG A 442 -17.84 0.82 -9.57
C ARG A 442 -16.91 1.91 -9.04
N TYR A 443 -16.23 2.59 -9.96
CA TYR A 443 -15.35 3.75 -9.70
C TYR A 443 -14.12 3.40 -8.85
N LEU A 444 -13.63 2.16 -8.93
CA LEU A 444 -12.40 1.78 -8.26
C LEU A 444 -11.24 2.64 -8.77
N GLN A 445 -10.53 3.27 -7.85
CA GLN A 445 -9.36 4.10 -8.05
C GLN A 445 -8.30 3.76 -7.00
N ALA A 446 -7.02 3.97 -7.27
CA ALA A 446 -5.98 3.59 -6.32
C ALA A 446 -4.69 4.42 -6.44
N HIS A 447 -4.72 5.54 -7.09
CA HIS A 447 -3.63 6.41 -7.48
C HIS A 447 -2.63 5.79 -8.48
N VAL A 448 -2.62 6.33 -9.66
CA VAL A 448 -1.47 6.28 -10.55
C VAL A 448 -0.38 7.15 -9.94
N TYR A 449 0.86 6.67 -9.92
CA TYR A 449 2.02 7.41 -9.41
C TYR A 449 2.81 8.04 -10.55
N ALA A 450 3.16 9.31 -10.35
CA ALA A 450 4.13 10.04 -11.15
C ALA A 450 5.45 10.13 -10.41
N GLY A 451 6.55 10.35 -11.13
CA GLY A 451 7.83 10.59 -10.48
C GLY A 451 9.03 10.47 -11.41
N ALA A 452 10.19 10.71 -10.82
CA ALA A 452 11.48 10.56 -11.48
C ALA A 452 12.56 10.06 -10.51
N ILE A 453 13.61 9.50 -11.09
CA ILE A 453 14.85 9.11 -10.41
C ILE A 453 15.95 10.01 -10.93
N GLY A 454 16.80 10.54 -10.05
CA GLY A 454 18.02 11.28 -10.35
C GLY A 454 19.24 10.59 -9.78
N LEU A 455 20.33 10.60 -10.54
CA LEU A 455 21.67 10.24 -10.08
C LEU A 455 22.55 11.49 -10.03
N PHE A 456 23.35 11.58 -8.98
CA PHE A 456 24.20 12.70 -8.65
C PHE A 456 25.67 12.29 -8.70
N ASP A 457 26.57 13.25 -8.87
CA ASP A 457 28.01 12.98 -8.84
C ASP A 457 28.51 12.74 -7.40
N ASP A 458 27.86 13.35 -6.41
CA ASP A 458 28.14 13.18 -4.99
C ASP A 458 27.12 12.27 -4.31
N GLU A 459 27.45 11.74 -3.13
CA GLU A 459 26.51 11.03 -2.28
C GLU A 459 25.48 12.01 -1.71
N VAL A 460 24.20 11.74 -1.96
CA VAL A 460 23.07 12.60 -1.54
C VAL A 460 22.17 11.94 -0.50
N SER A 461 22.28 10.63 -0.30
CA SER A 461 21.47 9.89 0.66
C SER A 461 22.20 9.70 1.98
N ASP A 462 21.62 10.22 3.09
CA ASP A 462 22.08 9.97 4.46
C ASP A 462 21.53 8.67 5.06
N LEU A 463 20.61 7.99 4.37
CA LEU A 463 19.86 6.79 4.81
C LEU A 463 19.05 6.99 6.10
N ILE A 464 18.84 8.22 6.53
CA ILE A 464 18.09 8.56 7.75
C ILE A 464 16.59 8.60 7.42
N GLY A 465 15.80 7.83 8.18
CA GLY A 465 14.35 7.78 8.00
C GLY A 465 13.60 9.01 8.57
N PRO A 466 12.32 9.08 8.21
CA PRO A 466 11.57 8.17 7.35
C PRO A 466 11.96 8.23 5.86
N GLY A 467 12.79 9.19 5.42
CA GLY A 467 13.14 9.48 4.05
C GLY A 467 12.22 10.55 3.48
N VAL A 468 10.91 10.33 3.46
CA VAL A 468 9.92 11.33 3.04
C VAL A 468 9.83 12.46 4.09
N SER A 469 10.26 13.66 3.74
CA SER A 469 10.32 14.78 4.66
C SER A 469 10.06 16.16 4.06
N ILE A 470 10.03 16.27 2.72
CA ILE A 470 9.70 17.51 2.00
C ILE A 470 8.73 17.21 0.85
N ALA A 471 7.81 18.13 0.60
CA ALA A 471 6.90 18.05 -0.54
C ALA A 471 6.65 19.44 -1.14
N THR A 472 6.27 19.46 -2.42
CA THR A 472 5.57 20.58 -3.04
C THR A 472 4.13 20.21 -3.33
N CYS A 473 3.22 21.11 -3.04
CA CYS A 473 1.80 21.02 -3.35
C CYS A 473 1.36 21.98 -4.47
N ASP A 474 2.28 22.71 -5.09
CA ASP A 474 1.98 23.73 -6.09
C ASP A 474 1.21 23.17 -7.29
N PHE A 475 1.39 21.87 -7.58
CA PHE A 475 0.81 21.20 -8.74
C PHE A 475 -0.46 20.38 -8.43
N ARG A 476 -1.08 20.57 -7.27
CA ARG A 476 -2.32 19.84 -6.95
C ARG A 476 -3.49 20.23 -7.87
N HIS A 477 -3.58 21.51 -8.20
CA HIS A 477 -4.62 22.09 -9.06
C HIS A 477 -4.07 23.25 -9.89
N GLY A 478 -4.91 23.84 -10.74
CA GLY A 478 -4.56 25.05 -11.49
C GLY A 478 -3.54 24.85 -12.60
N ASN A 479 -3.29 23.62 -13.02
CA ASN A 479 -2.35 23.28 -14.07
C ASN A 479 -3.02 23.41 -15.44
N ASP A 480 -2.41 24.16 -16.36
CA ASP A 480 -2.99 24.43 -17.68
C ASP A 480 -3.20 23.13 -18.48
N GLY A 481 -4.45 22.88 -18.88
CA GLY A 481 -4.86 21.71 -19.66
C GLY A 481 -4.78 20.37 -18.91
N ILE A 482 -4.61 20.38 -17.58
CA ILE A 482 -4.53 19.17 -16.72
C ILE A 482 -5.71 19.18 -15.74
N ILE A 483 -6.36 18.05 -15.58
CA ILE A 483 -7.42 17.85 -14.58
C ILE A 483 -6.78 17.48 -13.24
N GLY A 484 -6.91 18.35 -12.24
CA GLY A 484 -6.26 18.17 -10.96
C GLY A 484 -4.73 18.24 -11.06
N GLY A 485 -4.06 17.25 -10.53
CA GLY A 485 -2.60 17.15 -10.45
C GLY A 485 -2.19 16.22 -9.33
N GLY A 486 -1.33 16.68 -8.44
CA GLY A 486 -0.92 15.94 -7.25
C GLY A 486 0.18 16.64 -6.47
N MET A 487 0.56 16.08 -5.33
CA MET A 487 1.77 16.49 -4.63
C MET A 487 2.99 15.74 -5.18
N LEU A 488 4.17 16.31 -5.04
CA LEU A 488 5.46 15.63 -5.23
C LEU A 488 6.26 15.70 -3.94
N ALA A 489 6.85 14.59 -3.55
CA ALA A 489 7.66 14.49 -2.34
C ALA A 489 8.94 13.67 -2.60
N ASP A 490 9.94 13.83 -1.74
CA ASP A 490 11.02 12.87 -1.64
C ASP A 490 10.48 11.47 -1.24
N GLU A 491 11.26 10.45 -1.51
CA GLU A 491 10.84 9.05 -1.28
C GLU A 491 11.34 8.55 0.08
N PHE A 492 10.66 7.55 0.63
CA PHE A 492 11.16 6.76 1.76
C PHE A 492 12.51 6.14 1.44
N VAL A 493 13.34 5.96 2.46
CA VAL A 493 14.64 5.28 2.29
C VAL A 493 14.43 3.92 1.61
N PRO A 494 15.00 3.71 0.41
CA PRO A 494 14.85 2.44 -0.28
C PRO A 494 15.76 1.38 0.34
N THR A 495 15.30 0.14 0.38
CA THR A 495 16.17 -1.00 0.68
C THR A 495 17.15 -1.23 -0.48
N PRO A 496 18.30 -1.90 -0.27
CA PRO A 496 19.24 -2.18 -1.37
C PRO A 496 18.60 -2.97 -2.52
N ALA A 497 17.72 -3.92 -2.23
CA ALA A 497 16.97 -4.66 -3.25
C ALA A 497 16.03 -3.73 -4.05
N ALA A 498 15.34 -2.79 -3.39
CA ALA A 498 14.51 -1.80 -4.06
C ALA A 498 15.34 -0.82 -4.90
N THR A 499 16.49 -0.39 -4.40
CA THR A 499 17.43 0.47 -5.16
C THR A 499 17.89 -0.22 -6.45
N TYR A 500 18.27 -1.49 -6.36
CA TYR A 500 18.62 -2.29 -7.53
C TYR A 500 17.47 -2.34 -8.55
N ASP A 501 16.26 -2.63 -8.11
CA ASP A 501 15.09 -2.68 -8.99
C ASP A 501 14.81 -1.32 -9.64
N TYR A 502 14.89 -0.23 -8.90
CA TYR A 502 14.66 1.12 -9.44
C TYR A 502 15.70 1.49 -10.50
N LEU A 503 16.97 1.31 -10.21
CA LEU A 503 18.05 1.69 -11.12
C LEU A 503 18.09 0.83 -12.39
N THR A 504 17.86 -0.48 -12.26
CA THR A 504 17.85 -1.40 -13.41
C THR A 504 16.60 -1.25 -14.27
N ALA A 505 15.42 -1.02 -13.67
CA ALA A 505 14.18 -0.77 -14.38
C ALA A 505 14.22 0.56 -15.16
N ALA A 506 14.89 1.57 -14.59
CA ALA A 506 15.11 2.87 -15.24
C ALA A 506 16.22 2.84 -16.31
N GLY A 507 16.95 1.73 -16.47
CA GLY A 507 18.08 1.63 -17.39
C GLY A 507 19.29 2.50 -16.99
N LEU A 508 19.36 2.91 -15.73
CA LEU A 508 20.45 3.77 -15.22
C LEU A 508 21.72 3.00 -14.86
N ILE A 509 21.57 1.70 -14.58
CA ILE A 509 22.70 0.76 -14.38
C ILE A 509 22.45 -0.54 -15.17
N PRO A 510 23.51 -1.32 -15.49
CA PRO A 510 23.37 -2.66 -16.03
C PRO A 510 22.59 -3.59 -15.09
N ARG A 511 21.90 -4.59 -15.65
CA ARG A 511 21.09 -5.54 -14.86
C ARG A 511 21.91 -6.62 -14.16
N THR A 512 23.08 -6.96 -14.69
CA THR A 512 23.84 -8.15 -14.25
C THR A 512 25.33 -7.97 -14.47
N GLY A 513 26.11 -8.88 -13.89
CA GLY A 513 27.55 -8.94 -14.07
C GLY A 513 28.33 -8.00 -13.14
N LEU A 514 29.63 -7.92 -13.38
CA LEU A 514 30.54 -7.10 -12.57
C LEU A 514 30.18 -5.63 -12.64
N ASP A 515 29.84 -5.14 -13.83
CA ASP A 515 29.48 -3.73 -14.05
C ASP A 515 28.23 -3.33 -13.27
N SER A 516 27.21 -4.22 -13.21
CA SER A 516 26.02 -4.01 -12.39
C SER A 516 26.36 -3.88 -10.90
N LYS A 517 27.20 -4.80 -10.40
CA LYS A 517 27.60 -4.81 -8.99
C LYS A 517 28.43 -3.59 -8.63
N GLN A 518 29.34 -3.17 -9.51
CA GLN A 518 30.14 -1.96 -9.33
C GLN A 518 29.27 -0.69 -9.41
N ALA A 519 28.33 -0.65 -10.35
CA ALA A 519 27.37 0.45 -10.44
C ALA A 519 26.48 0.54 -9.19
N MET A 520 25.97 -0.56 -8.66
CA MET A 520 25.22 -0.56 -7.40
C MET A 520 26.04 -0.02 -6.24
N ARG A 521 27.30 -0.39 -6.11
CA ARG A 521 28.21 0.13 -5.09
C ARG A 521 28.43 1.63 -5.21
N HIS A 522 28.55 2.14 -6.43
CA HIS A 522 28.78 3.55 -6.71
C HIS A 522 27.50 4.38 -6.56
N GLU A 523 26.37 3.92 -7.12
CA GLU A 523 25.18 4.73 -7.34
C GLU A 523 24.14 4.65 -6.19
N SER A 524 24.20 3.62 -5.34
CA SER A 524 23.13 3.38 -4.34
C SER A 524 22.93 4.54 -3.37
N ARG A 525 23.98 5.30 -3.03
CA ARG A 525 23.88 6.50 -2.18
C ARG A 525 23.85 7.83 -2.96
N ARG A 526 23.96 7.74 -4.29
CA ARG A 526 23.88 8.88 -5.22
C ARG A 526 22.52 8.99 -5.90
N MET A 527 21.61 8.10 -5.56
CA MET A 527 20.26 8.09 -6.08
C MET A 527 19.30 8.89 -5.20
N MET A 528 18.47 9.72 -5.83
CA MET A 528 17.30 10.36 -5.22
C MET A 528 16.07 10.10 -6.07
N ARG A 529 14.93 9.96 -5.44
CA ARG A 529 13.63 9.85 -6.12
C ARG A 529 12.69 10.93 -5.63
N VAL A 530 11.93 11.48 -6.57
CA VAL A 530 10.77 12.35 -6.30
C VAL A 530 9.56 11.67 -6.90
N VAL A 531 8.54 11.45 -6.07
CA VAL A 531 7.31 10.75 -6.47
C VAL A 531 6.08 11.37 -5.84
N GLY A 532 4.93 11.17 -6.45
CA GLY A 532 3.65 11.54 -5.86
C GLY A 532 2.48 10.83 -6.55
N PRO A 533 1.37 10.63 -5.82
CA PRO A 533 0.13 10.19 -6.43
C PRO A 533 -0.49 11.32 -7.25
N ILE A 534 -1.21 10.97 -8.30
CA ILE A 534 -2.02 11.94 -9.04
C ILE A 534 -3.49 11.83 -8.67
N GLN A 535 -4.23 12.94 -8.82
CA GLN A 535 -5.69 12.90 -8.81
C GLN A 535 -6.18 12.13 -10.03
N GLU A 536 -6.84 11.00 -9.83
CA GLU A 536 -7.41 10.20 -10.92
C GLU A 536 -8.80 10.69 -11.32
N VAL A 537 -9.08 10.63 -12.61
CA VAL A 537 -10.43 10.78 -13.17
C VAL A 537 -11.11 9.42 -13.14
N THR A 538 -12.07 9.24 -12.26
CA THR A 538 -12.71 7.96 -12.02
C THR A 538 -13.45 7.42 -13.25
N SER A 539 -13.39 6.10 -13.47
CA SER A 539 -14.13 5.41 -14.53
C SER A 539 -15.20 4.49 -13.95
N PRO A 540 -16.45 4.50 -14.47
CA PRO A 540 -17.50 3.58 -14.03
C PRO A 540 -17.18 2.10 -14.36
N ASP A 541 -16.28 1.86 -15.31
CA ASP A 541 -15.85 0.52 -15.72
C ASP A 541 -14.70 -0.02 -14.89
N SER A 542 -13.98 0.85 -14.16
CA SER A 542 -13.01 0.41 -13.15
C SER A 542 -13.76 -0.06 -11.92
N ARG A 543 -13.81 -1.41 -11.73
CA ARG A 543 -14.73 -1.97 -10.75
C ARG A 543 -14.33 -3.34 -10.19
N VAL A 544 -14.88 -3.61 -9.01
CA VAL A 544 -14.90 -4.91 -8.36
C VAL A 544 -16.24 -5.59 -8.67
N ARG A 545 -16.20 -6.86 -9.10
CA ARG A 545 -17.35 -7.76 -9.24
C ARG A 545 -17.06 -9.07 -8.52
N LEU A 546 -18.05 -9.93 -8.37
CA LEU A 546 -17.83 -11.33 -7.98
C LEU A 546 -17.38 -12.13 -9.21
N ASP A 547 -16.36 -12.98 -9.04
CA ASP A 547 -15.98 -13.92 -10.09
C ASP A 547 -16.98 -15.12 -10.08
N PRO A 548 -17.52 -15.54 -11.25
CA PRO A 548 -18.52 -16.59 -11.30
C PRO A 548 -17.96 -18.00 -11.06
N SER A 549 -16.65 -18.18 -11.11
CA SER A 549 -16.01 -19.51 -11.13
C SER A 549 -14.92 -19.70 -10.08
N VAL A 550 -14.28 -18.63 -9.63
CA VAL A 550 -13.20 -18.69 -8.65
C VAL A 550 -13.75 -18.38 -7.27
N THR A 551 -13.43 -19.24 -6.31
CA THR A 551 -13.80 -19.06 -4.91
C THR A 551 -12.57 -19.06 -4.01
N ASP A 552 -12.72 -18.44 -2.83
CA ASP A 552 -11.72 -18.52 -1.76
C ASP A 552 -11.81 -19.86 -1.00
N ARG A 553 -10.98 -20.01 0.01
CA ARG A 553 -10.93 -21.20 0.89
C ARG A 553 -12.23 -21.50 1.65
N PHE A 554 -13.15 -20.53 1.72
CA PHE A 554 -14.47 -20.71 2.36
C PHE A 554 -15.58 -21.04 1.37
N GLY A 555 -15.26 -21.12 0.07
CA GLY A 555 -16.21 -21.33 -1.03
C GLY A 555 -16.97 -20.06 -1.44
N LEU A 556 -16.52 -18.88 -1.01
CA LEU A 556 -17.14 -17.60 -1.37
C LEU A 556 -16.55 -17.08 -2.70
N PRO A 557 -17.36 -16.54 -3.62
CA PRO A 557 -16.88 -15.89 -4.83
C PRO A 557 -15.85 -14.81 -4.52
N VAL A 558 -14.75 -14.81 -5.27
CA VAL A 558 -13.67 -13.83 -5.06
C VAL A 558 -13.90 -12.53 -5.83
N ALA A 559 -13.16 -11.50 -5.46
CA ALA A 559 -13.16 -10.24 -6.20
C ALA A 559 -12.57 -10.44 -7.61
N ARG A 560 -13.32 -10.02 -8.63
CA ARG A 560 -12.89 -9.84 -10.01
C ARG A 560 -12.72 -8.36 -10.27
N ILE A 561 -11.49 -7.95 -10.56
CA ILE A 561 -11.09 -6.55 -10.75
C ILE A 561 -10.87 -6.31 -12.25
N SER A 562 -11.57 -5.32 -12.80
CA SER A 562 -11.46 -4.92 -14.20
C SER A 562 -11.56 -3.41 -14.34
N GLY A 563 -11.11 -2.87 -15.45
CA GLY A 563 -11.21 -1.45 -15.75
C GLY A 563 -10.10 -0.93 -16.64
N SER A 564 -10.01 0.38 -16.70
CA SER A 564 -8.98 1.07 -17.46
C SER A 564 -8.58 2.38 -16.78
N ILE A 565 -7.34 2.79 -16.98
CA ILE A 565 -6.84 4.12 -16.63
C ILE A 565 -7.37 5.11 -17.67
N HIS A 566 -7.94 6.22 -17.21
CA HIS A 566 -8.46 7.26 -18.10
C HIS A 566 -7.31 7.97 -18.84
N PRO A 567 -7.49 8.41 -20.12
CA PRO A 567 -6.46 9.15 -20.86
C PRO A 567 -5.98 10.42 -20.13
N GLU A 568 -6.86 11.10 -19.40
CA GLU A 568 -6.48 12.28 -18.61
C GLU A 568 -5.50 11.92 -17.49
N ASP A 569 -5.64 10.75 -16.87
CA ASP A 569 -4.72 10.28 -15.82
C ASP A 569 -3.30 10.07 -16.38
N LEU A 570 -3.19 9.52 -17.60
CA LEU A 570 -1.88 9.36 -18.25
C LEU A 570 -1.25 10.71 -18.61
N ARG A 571 -2.08 11.70 -18.98
CA ARG A 571 -1.62 13.07 -19.23
C ARG A 571 -1.12 13.72 -17.94
N THR A 572 -1.87 13.59 -16.86
CA THR A 572 -1.50 14.08 -15.54
C THR A 572 -0.24 13.38 -15.01
N GLN A 573 -0.13 12.05 -15.20
CA GLN A 573 1.09 11.29 -14.85
C GLN A 573 2.32 11.80 -15.59
N ALA A 574 2.21 12.06 -16.89
CA ALA A 574 3.32 12.57 -17.70
C ALA A 574 3.74 13.97 -17.24
N PHE A 575 2.77 14.87 -17.00
CA PHE A 575 3.00 16.22 -16.51
C PHE A 575 3.73 16.20 -15.15
N MET A 576 3.20 15.49 -14.18
CA MET A 576 3.79 15.40 -12.84
C MET A 576 5.16 14.74 -12.84
N SER A 577 5.39 13.72 -13.70
CA SER A 577 6.71 13.10 -13.86
C SER A 577 7.74 14.05 -14.46
N ALA A 578 7.33 14.94 -15.37
CA ALA A 578 8.21 15.99 -15.89
C ALA A 578 8.59 16.99 -14.78
N LYS A 579 7.63 17.40 -13.93
CA LYS A 579 7.90 18.27 -12.77
C LYS A 579 8.87 17.61 -11.77
N ALA A 580 8.69 16.33 -11.48
CA ALA A 580 9.60 15.57 -10.62
C ALA A 580 11.04 15.54 -11.19
N ARG A 581 11.18 15.34 -12.51
CA ARG A 581 12.47 15.39 -13.20
C ARG A 581 13.10 16.79 -13.11
N ASP A 582 12.31 17.83 -13.38
CA ASP A 582 12.81 19.22 -13.36
C ASP A 582 13.32 19.59 -11.96
N TRP A 583 12.65 19.13 -10.91
CA TRP A 583 13.09 19.31 -9.54
C TRP A 583 14.41 18.62 -9.24
N LEU A 584 14.60 17.37 -9.70
CA LEU A 584 15.84 16.62 -9.54
C LEU A 584 17.00 17.24 -10.33
N LEU A 585 16.76 17.70 -11.57
CA LEU A 585 17.78 18.39 -12.36
C LEU A 585 18.25 19.68 -11.69
N GLU A 586 17.31 20.49 -11.18
CA GLU A 586 17.65 21.71 -10.45
C GLU A 586 18.36 21.40 -9.11
N ALA A 587 18.09 20.24 -8.50
CA ALA A 587 18.80 19.77 -7.32
C ALA A 587 20.24 19.30 -7.63
N GLY A 588 20.63 19.20 -8.90
CA GLY A 588 21.97 18.83 -9.35
C GLY A 588 22.10 17.39 -9.88
N ALA A 589 21.00 16.72 -10.18
CA ALA A 589 21.08 15.39 -10.81
C ALA A 589 21.70 15.48 -12.21
N THR A 590 22.70 14.66 -12.48
CA THR A 590 23.43 14.61 -13.78
C THR A 590 22.81 13.62 -14.77
N ARG A 591 22.07 12.62 -14.25
CA ARG A 591 21.29 11.65 -15.05
C ARG A 591 19.91 11.50 -14.42
N THR A 592 18.87 11.47 -15.22
CA THR A 592 17.49 11.29 -14.74
C THR A 592 16.72 10.29 -15.59
N ALA A 593 15.75 9.63 -14.98
CA ALA A 593 14.74 8.83 -15.67
C ALA A 593 13.37 9.10 -15.05
N VAL A 594 12.36 9.30 -15.90
CA VAL A 594 10.96 9.46 -15.45
C VAL A 594 10.29 8.11 -15.28
N SER A 595 9.29 8.05 -14.41
CA SER A 595 8.46 6.85 -14.25
C SER A 595 7.78 6.50 -15.58
N ALA A 596 7.79 5.21 -15.91
CA ALA A 596 7.05 4.74 -17.08
C ALA A 596 5.55 5.00 -16.92
N LEU A 597 4.88 5.33 -18.03
CA LEU A 597 3.43 5.49 -18.02
C LEU A 597 2.74 4.17 -17.66
N THR A 598 1.71 4.27 -16.86
CA THR A 598 0.91 3.12 -16.45
C THR A 598 0.18 2.50 -17.65
N THR A 599 0.05 1.19 -17.68
CA THR A 599 -0.70 0.48 -18.71
C THR A 599 -2.19 0.84 -18.63
N ARG A 600 -2.77 1.27 -19.75
CA ARG A 600 -4.14 1.80 -19.80
C ARG A 600 -5.21 0.75 -19.51
N ASN A 601 -5.10 -0.45 -20.05
CA ASN A 601 -6.18 -1.46 -20.08
C ASN A 601 -6.19 -2.34 -18.81
N GLN A 602 -6.04 -1.71 -17.66
CA GLN A 602 -6.17 -2.34 -16.33
C GLN A 602 -6.74 -1.33 -15.34
N ALA A 603 -7.42 -1.82 -14.32
CA ALA A 603 -7.85 -0.96 -13.22
C ALA A 603 -6.65 -0.44 -12.42
N SER A 604 -6.77 0.75 -11.84
CA SER A 604 -5.85 1.23 -10.83
C SER A 604 -6.06 0.44 -9.54
N VAL A 605 -5.08 -0.39 -9.15
CA VAL A 605 -5.14 -1.29 -7.98
C VAL A 605 -3.93 -1.15 -7.07
N GLY A 606 -3.34 0.03 -7.04
CA GLY A 606 -2.19 0.35 -6.19
C GLY A 606 -2.50 0.25 -4.69
N GLN A 607 -1.83 1.07 -3.90
CA GLN A 607 -1.91 1.02 -2.44
C GLN A 607 -2.99 1.94 -1.83
N HIS A 608 -3.59 2.84 -2.59
CA HIS A 608 -4.59 3.80 -2.13
C HIS A 608 -5.99 3.50 -2.69
N GLN A 609 -6.38 2.23 -2.65
CA GLN A 609 -7.66 1.79 -3.20
C GLN A 609 -8.85 2.50 -2.55
N ALA A 610 -9.74 3.04 -3.39
CA ALA A 610 -10.87 3.87 -2.98
C ALA A 610 -12.03 3.78 -3.98
N GLY A 611 -13.19 4.37 -3.67
CA GLY A 611 -14.26 4.71 -4.60
C GLY A 611 -15.30 3.66 -4.90
N SER A 612 -15.05 2.39 -4.57
CA SER A 612 -15.90 1.25 -4.98
C SER A 612 -17.28 1.17 -4.31
N CYS A 613 -17.54 2.02 -3.32
CA CYS A 613 -18.85 2.19 -2.66
C CYS A 613 -19.11 3.67 -2.42
N ARG A 614 -18.83 4.52 -3.44
CA ARG A 614 -18.81 5.98 -3.27
C ARG A 614 -20.11 6.53 -2.69
N MET A 615 -19.97 7.57 -1.87
CA MET A 615 -21.12 8.31 -1.33
C MET A 615 -21.72 9.26 -2.37
N GLY A 616 -22.99 9.62 -2.17
CA GLY A 616 -23.70 10.57 -3.02
C GLY A 616 -25.07 10.92 -2.48
N THR A 617 -25.82 11.70 -3.25
CA THR A 617 -27.20 12.11 -2.91
C THR A 617 -28.26 11.37 -3.71
N ASP A 618 -27.84 10.52 -4.66
CA ASP A 618 -28.72 9.77 -5.55
C ASP A 618 -28.29 8.30 -5.62
N PRO A 619 -29.17 7.34 -5.24
CA PRO A 619 -28.87 5.92 -5.29
C PRO A 619 -28.57 5.39 -6.70
N ALA A 620 -29.04 6.07 -7.76
CA ALA A 620 -28.72 5.70 -9.13
C ALA A 620 -27.25 5.91 -9.48
N HIS A 621 -26.53 6.70 -8.69
CA HIS A 621 -25.14 7.10 -8.94
C HIS A 621 -24.19 6.88 -7.76
N SER A 622 -24.68 6.31 -6.65
CA SER A 622 -23.89 6.08 -5.43
C SER A 622 -24.35 4.80 -4.71
N VAL A 623 -23.51 4.32 -3.79
CA VAL A 623 -23.82 3.14 -2.94
C VAL A 623 -24.32 3.59 -1.57
N THR A 624 -23.82 4.72 -1.08
CA THR A 624 -24.21 5.25 0.23
C THR A 624 -24.70 6.70 0.12
N ASP A 625 -25.48 7.09 1.12
CA ASP A 625 -25.83 8.48 1.35
C ASP A 625 -24.61 9.28 1.89
N PRO A 626 -24.75 10.62 2.10
CA PRO A 626 -23.65 11.44 2.63
C PRO A 626 -23.14 11.00 4.00
N ASP A 627 -23.95 10.31 4.80
CA ASP A 627 -23.59 9.82 6.12
C ASP A 627 -23.01 8.40 6.11
N GLY A 628 -22.70 7.88 4.92
CA GLY A 628 -22.09 6.57 4.74
C GLY A 628 -23.06 5.40 4.89
N ARG A 629 -24.37 5.65 5.02
CA ARG A 629 -25.40 4.60 5.12
C ARG A 629 -25.71 4.05 3.75
N VAL A 630 -25.73 2.73 3.63
CA VAL A 630 -26.02 2.02 2.38
C VAL A 630 -27.48 2.23 1.99
N TRP A 631 -27.74 2.64 0.75
CA TRP A 631 -29.09 2.85 0.24
C TRP A 631 -29.96 1.61 0.39
N GLY A 632 -31.20 1.80 0.84
CA GLY A 632 -32.13 0.70 1.09
C GLY A 632 -31.92 -0.07 2.40
N HIS A 633 -30.90 0.27 3.20
CA HIS A 633 -30.54 -0.41 4.45
C HIS A 633 -30.29 0.60 5.58
N GLU A 634 -31.24 0.74 6.50
CA GLU A 634 -31.22 1.78 7.53
C GLU A 634 -30.11 1.61 8.60
N ASN A 635 -29.51 0.42 8.72
CA ASN A 635 -28.54 0.06 9.76
C ASN A 635 -27.23 -0.52 9.23
N VAL A 636 -26.89 -0.26 7.96
CA VAL A 636 -25.61 -0.66 7.35
C VAL A 636 -24.87 0.59 6.92
N TYR A 637 -23.66 0.76 7.44
CA TYR A 637 -22.80 1.87 7.14
C TYR A 637 -21.48 1.38 6.53
N VAL A 638 -20.89 2.18 5.68
CA VAL A 638 -19.50 2.00 5.19
C VAL A 638 -18.64 3.09 5.81
N ALA A 639 -17.44 2.74 6.29
CA ALA A 639 -16.55 3.70 6.95
C ALA A 639 -15.08 3.51 6.54
N ASP A 640 -14.81 3.26 5.26
CA ASP A 640 -13.46 3.14 4.71
C ASP A 640 -13.30 3.93 3.40
N ALA A 641 -12.14 3.80 2.75
CA ALA A 641 -11.85 4.52 1.51
C ALA A 641 -12.79 4.19 0.34
N SER A 642 -13.57 3.11 0.40
CA SER A 642 -14.53 2.79 -0.66
C SER A 642 -15.60 3.86 -0.84
N LEU A 643 -15.84 4.69 0.18
CA LEU A 643 -16.76 5.84 0.15
C LEU A 643 -16.28 7.01 -0.70
N HIS A 644 -14.98 7.13 -0.96
CA HIS A 644 -14.42 8.31 -1.63
C HIS A 644 -15.03 8.49 -3.02
N VAL A 645 -15.46 9.70 -3.34
CA VAL A 645 -15.93 10.06 -4.69
C VAL A 645 -14.73 10.29 -5.60
N THR A 646 -13.77 11.07 -5.11
CA THR A 646 -12.43 11.27 -5.68
C THR A 646 -11.39 11.00 -4.59
N ASN A 647 -10.14 10.76 -4.95
CA ASN A 647 -9.14 10.31 -3.98
C ASN A 647 -8.06 11.36 -3.66
N GLY A 648 -8.22 12.62 -4.15
CA GLY A 648 -7.22 13.67 -4.05
C GLY A 648 -5.91 13.29 -4.78
N GLY A 649 -5.02 14.21 -4.95
CA GLY A 649 -3.68 13.94 -5.46
C GLY A 649 -2.66 13.74 -4.34
N VAL A 650 -3.05 13.10 -3.23
CA VAL A 650 -2.27 12.91 -2.00
C VAL A 650 -2.61 11.56 -1.35
N ASN A 651 -1.83 11.14 -0.35
CA ASN A 651 -2.09 9.92 0.40
C ASN A 651 -3.38 10.06 1.24
N PRO A 652 -4.40 9.21 1.09
CA PRO A 652 -5.78 9.49 1.54
C PRO A 652 -6.09 9.11 2.98
N VAL A 653 -5.15 8.53 3.74
CA VAL A 653 -5.45 7.92 5.05
C VAL A 653 -6.08 8.90 6.04
N LEU A 654 -5.64 10.17 6.07
CA LEU A 654 -6.21 11.15 7.00
C LEU A 654 -7.68 11.45 6.66
N THR A 655 -8.04 11.47 5.36
CA THR A 655 -9.44 11.60 4.92
C THR A 655 -10.28 10.39 5.33
N VAL A 656 -9.72 9.18 5.25
CA VAL A 656 -10.40 7.97 5.76
C VAL A 656 -10.67 8.09 7.26
N LEU A 657 -9.68 8.52 8.05
CA LEU A 657 -9.82 8.70 9.50
C LEU A 657 -10.87 9.75 9.84
N ALA A 658 -10.79 10.92 9.19
CA ALA A 658 -11.73 12.02 9.41
C ALA A 658 -13.17 11.64 9.04
N ASN A 659 -13.36 10.97 7.90
CA ASN A 659 -14.70 10.57 7.47
C ASN A 659 -15.25 9.42 8.33
N ALA A 660 -14.41 8.48 8.79
CA ALA A 660 -14.82 7.44 9.73
C ALA A 660 -15.24 8.02 11.09
N LEU A 661 -14.53 9.06 11.59
CA LEU A 661 -14.95 9.82 12.78
C LEU A 661 -16.32 10.47 12.57
N ARG A 662 -16.54 11.12 11.44
CA ARG A 662 -17.81 11.78 11.10
C ARG A 662 -18.97 10.79 11.03
N ILE A 663 -18.78 9.66 10.34
CA ILE A 663 -19.81 8.62 10.17
C ILE A 663 -20.14 7.97 11.51
N ALA A 664 -19.13 7.63 12.32
CA ALA A 664 -19.34 7.01 13.61
C ALA A 664 -19.99 7.99 14.62
N ASP A 665 -19.63 9.29 14.56
CA ASP A 665 -20.28 10.35 15.35
C ASP A 665 -21.76 10.50 14.97
N HIS A 666 -22.09 10.48 13.66
CA HIS A 666 -23.47 10.46 13.19
C HIS A 666 -24.24 9.24 13.69
N LEU A 667 -23.68 8.03 13.50
CA LEU A 667 -24.29 6.75 13.93
C LEU A 667 -24.57 6.72 15.44
N THR A 668 -23.70 7.33 16.26
CA THR A 668 -23.89 7.32 17.73
C THR A 668 -24.91 8.34 18.23
N LYS A 669 -25.26 9.35 17.41
CA LYS A 669 -26.25 10.38 17.73
C LYS A 669 -27.64 10.11 17.14
N ALA A 670 -27.73 9.22 16.15
CA ALA A 670 -28.98 8.78 15.53
C ALA A 670 -29.70 7.78 16.43
#